data_54ccd7ceb644477e2bd0cf005b69fe93
#
_entry.id   54ccd7ceb644477e2bd0cf005b69fe93
#
_cell.length_a   1.000
_cell.length_b   1.000
_cell.length_c   1.000
_cell.angle_alpha   90.00
_cell.angle_beta   90.00
_cell.angle_gamma   90.00
#
_symmetry.space_group_name_H-M   'P 1'
#
loop_
_entity.id
_entity.type
_entity.pdbx_description
1 polymer ?
#
loop_
_entity_poly.entity_id
_entity_poly.type
_entity_poly.pdbx_seq_one_letter_code
_entity_poly.pdbx_strand_id
1 'polypeptide(L)'
;MGELAGTGAAHSPPAHPPRSAGVAPASEPALRVDWLDPVKALALLAILLNHVVEEFGPGPWFTNPENSWPSLAVRLHTMVPPGTTLFLRSVRAAGWLGDAAPGVFILASGVGLTLSALANPADTLSARAFYRRRLVRLFPLYIAMHFVVLAGALFVPGNLDSFAGLRTMLSLTGIRALPGTFFHISPSWWFVWLILQLYVVYPYLFRALRKLGPANFLLAAIVLTMAARGVGLALPRGRYAWLTGLFFASRLAEFAVGMVLAQMIVSRRERADAHTAPSAPAAPAAPAAPSTFAIFAMAVPCYALGLLASFTLPGALVSNLLVTLGMTGIFWAVWQALLRPEPHLASSAQWLGRRSYAVFLLHQPPLQWTAAWFGQARSLHLAAALGAVGLSVPAAAKIEDATNRAAKWRVSSISLDTRRTLAFVLSAVVAALAIAVIGMHETTEPIARAGAWVMAAALLSLALLYHSLRGETKDGERFVALTALIGGALELFVAPGTSGGFALALGAVGAGIVLMMQAEEWAIPLRMLAAAALVCISAIVGELALRTIAPLETAVWGELPALQNDSTRTFALIPNRVTHLRYNDYDYTVKTNSLGLTSPEIPLARATPNTFRVFVTGDAFTMPEGVDYERSYPSVLGESLAKCMAPRPVQVIDGGVTGYGPNEERAQLAELAPRLRPDVVVEQFYINEWSDISIAPAEFRHSIGLDLGNRTGSRRLRDRSQIKTRMGRMARAAKESLTGQPAAWRYDLAQLDYYRTGDNPLYDARTRRLVAGALGGMKRAADSSGAQLVVAFVPGAVAVTDPSRLPHFPRDENIRDTAAYDLGRPYRSLQQIADSLGIRTIDLTASLRANTGEPSYFAASWHWTPAGHKRAAGAIEHSLDSLGLLGAHCT
;
A
#
# COMPACT_ATOMS: atom_id res chain seq x y z
N MET A 1 62.27 -33.04 71.40
CA MET A 1 61.59 -34.22 71.96
C MET A 1 60.43 -34.43 71.07
N GLY A 2 60.35 -35.31 70.27
CA GLY A 2 60.56 -36.77 70.05
C GLY A 2 59.64 -37.06 68.91
N GLU A 3 60.10 -37.51 67.75
CA GLU A 3 60.03 -38.91 67.27
C GLU A 3 58.55 -39.40 67.20
N LEU A 4 57.94 -39.84 66.06
CA LEU A 4 58.35 -41.05 65.30
C LEU A 4 57.51 -41.06 63.95
N ALA A 5 58.12 -41.29 62.89
CA ALA A 5 57.96 -42.12 61.70
C ALA A 5 56.70 -42.96 61.58
N GLY A 6 56.04 -42.93 60.46
CA GLY A 6 54.95 -43.79 59.99
C GLY A 6 54.89 -43.81 58.53
N THR A 7 55.52 -44.72 57.87
CA THR A 7 55.45 -45.02 56.41
C THR A 7 54.05 -45.48 56.03
N GLY A 8 53.42 -44.84 55.15
CA GLY A 8 52.10 -45.22 54.46
C GLY A 8 52.22 -45.12 52.97
N ALA A 9 52.27 -46.30 52.34
CA ALA A 9 52.37 -46.46 50.91
C ALA A 9 51.16 -45.87 50.18
N ALA A 10 51.42 -45.00 49.30
CA ALA A 10 50.36 -44.44 48.38
C ALA A 10 50.02 -45.48 47.30
N HIS A 11 48.81 -46.02 47.37
CA HIS A 11 48.21 -46.74 46.24
C HIS A 11 47.82 -45.75 45.17
N SER A 12 48.52 -45.77 44.03
CA SER A 12 48.06 -45.13 42.79
C SER A 12 46.90 -45.90 42.20
N PRO A 13 45.76 -45.25 41.78
CA PRO A 13 44.70 -45.93 41.04
C PRO A 13 45.16 -46.34 39.63
N PRO A 14 44.64 -47.42 39.05
CA PRO A 14 45.08 -47.93 37.77
C PRO A 14 44.75 -46.93 36.66
N ALA A 15 45.70 -46.72 35.74
CA ALA A 15 45.55 -45.91 34.54
C ALA A 15 44.41 -46.46 33.65
N HIS A 16 43.42 -45.64 33.36
CA HIS A 16 42.43 -45.98 32.33
C HIS A 16 43.10 -46.01 30.95
N PRO A 17 42.80 -47.01 30.10
CA PRO A 17 43.29 -47.05 28.73
C PRO A 17 42.80 -45.80 27.96
N PRO A 18 43.60 -45.32 26.99
CA PRO A 18 43.23 -44.15 26.22
C PRO A 18 41.91 -44.44 25.46
N ARG A 19 40.90 -43.62 25.73
CA ARG A 19 39.67 -43.61 24.92
C ARG A 19 40.08 -43.37 23.47
N SER A 20 39.90 -44.40 22.64
CA SER A 20 39.99 -44.26 21.21
C SER A 20 39.14 -43.08 20.80
N ALA A 21 39.78 -42.06 20.17
CA ALA A 21 39.07 -40.96 19.55
C ALA A 21 38.09 -41.57 18.55
N GLY A 22 36.81 -41.61 18.97
CA GLY A 22 35.74 -42.04 18.06
C GLY A 22 35.74 -41.09 16.89
N VAL A 23 36.13 -41.57 15.74
CA VAL A 23 35.90 -40.92 14.46
C VAL A 23 34.41 -40.66 14.38
N ALA A 24 34.02 -39.37 14.44
CA ALA A 24 32.65 -38.97 14.22
C ALA A 24 32.21 -39.60 12.90
N PRO A 25 31.05 -40.31 12.85
CA PRO A 25 30.63 -40.92 11.62
C PRO A 25 30.58 -39.84 10.55
N ALA A 26 31.32 -40.06 9.44
CA ALA A 26 31.29 -39.23 8.28
C ALA A 26 29.82 -39.04 7.89
N SER A 27 29.30 -37.81 7.92
CA SER A 27 27.95 -37.51 7.53
C SER A 27 27.73 -38.10 6.14
N GLU A 28 26.76 -39.04 6.03
CA GLU A 28 26.41 -39.62 4.74
C GLU A 28 26.22 -38.51 3.71
N PRO A 29 26.73 -38.67 2.46
CA PRO A 29 26.63 -37.63 1.46
C PRO A 29 25.15 -37.32 1.20
N ALA A 30 24.75 -36.05 1.42
CA ALA A 30 23.41 -35.61 1.19
C ALA A 30 22.94 -36.07 -0.20
N LEU A 31 21.78 -36.72 -0.29
CA LEU A 31 21.14 -37.17 -1.54
C LEU A 31 21.01 -35.98 -2.50
N ARG A 32 22.01 -35.74 -3.35
CA ARG A 32 22.01 -34.68 -4.35
C ARG A 32 21.50 -35.20 -5.70
N VAL A 33 20.71 -34.35 -6.35
CA VAL A 33 20.18 -34.58 -7.71
C VAL A 33 20.82 -33.54 -8.63
N ASP A 34 21.62 -33.98 -9.60
CA ASP A 34 22.49 -33.13 -10.44
C ASP A 34 21.73 -32.17 -11.37
N TRP A 35 20.50 -32.53 -11.76
CA TRP A 35 19.65 -31.71 -12.64
C TRP A 35 18.87 -30.59 -11.93
N LEU A 36 18.73 -30.62 -10.60
CA LEU A 36 17.82 -29.73 -9.88
C LEU A 36 18.27 -28.25 -9.94
N ASP A 37 19.57 -27.99 -9.77
CA ASP A 37 20.10 -26.63 -9.86
C ASP A 37 20.07 -26.09 -11.30
N PRO A 38 20.50 -26.83 -12.34
CA PRO A 38 20.34 -26.38 -13.73
C PRO A 38 18.89 -26.08 -14.14
N VAL A 39 17.92 -26.90 -13.73
CA VAL A 39 16.51 -26.65 -14.03
C VAL A 39 16.03 -25.34 -13.36
N LYS A 40 16.47 -25.07 -12.13
CA LYS A 40 16.21 -23.76 -11.48
C LYS A 40 16.89 -22.60 -12.21
N ALA A 41 18.09 -22.79 -12.76
CA ALA A 41 18.76 -21.77 -13.55
C ALA A 41 17.98 -21.40 -14.81
N LEU A 42 17.50 -22.41 -15.55
CA LEU A 42 16.67 -22.19 -16.74
C LEU A 42 15.34 -21.50 -16.40
N ALA A 43 14.69 -21.92 -15.30
CA ALA A 43 13.48 -21.27 -14.81
C ALA A 43 13.76 -19.81 -14.40
N LEU A 44 14.88 -19.51 -13.75
CA LEU A 44 15.29 -18.15 -13.44
C LEU A 44 15.49 -17.30 -14.69
N LEU A 45 16.20 -17.82 -15.70
CA LEU A 45 16.39 -17.09 -16.97
C LEU A 45 15.06 -16.79 -17.66
N ALA A 46 14.10 -17.72 -17.62
CA ALA A 46 12.74 -17.51 -18.14
C ALA A 46 12.01 -16.39 -17.39
N ILE A 47 12.13 -16.34 -16.05
CA ILE A 47 11.56 -15.26 -15.22
C ILE A 47 12.22 -13.92 -15.54
N LEU A 48 13.54 -13.86 -15.66
CA LEU A 48 14.26 -12.63 -15.98
C LEU A 48 13.81 -12.07 -17.35
N LEU A 49 13.69 -12.94 -18.35
CA LEU A 49 13.19 -12.57 -19.67
C LEU A 49 11.73 -12.10 -19.63
N ASN A 50 10.88 -12.79 -18.86
CA ASN A 50 9.49 -12.39 -18.67
C ASN A 50 9.38 -10.98 -18.10
N HIS A 51 10.09 -10.67 -17.02
CA HIS A 51 10.03 -9.35 -16.37
C HIS A 51 10.64 -8.24 -17.25
N VAL A 52 11.68 -8.53 -18.02
CA VAL A 52 12.18 -7.56 -19.03
C VAL A 52 11.12 -7.28 -20.10
N VAL A 53 10.40 -8.29 -20.56
CA VAL A 53 9.31 -8.09 -21.55
C VAL A 53 8.14 -7.34 -20.95
N GLU A 54 7.78 -7.64 -19.68
CA GLU A 54 6.71 -6.98 -18.93
C GLU A 54 6.96 -5.49 -18.74
N GLU A 55 8.20 -5.07 -18.54
CA GLU A 55 8.58 -3.66 -18.40
C GLU A 55 8.22 -2.81 -19.63
N PHE A 56 8.19 -3.41 -20.83
CA PHE A 56 7.89 -2.72 -22.08
C PHE A 56 6.44 -2.85 -22.57
N GLY A 57 5.57 -3.36 -21.75
CA GLY A 57 4.13 -3.40 -22.03
C GLY A 57 3.38 -4.42 -21.18
N PRO A 58 2.13 -4.10 -20.83
CA PRO A 58 1.29 -5.03 -20.09
C PRO A 58 1.15 -6.33 -20.86
N GLY A 59 1.33 -7.45 -20.17
CA GLY A 59 1.25 -8.76 -20.78
C GLY A 59 -0.03 -9.50 -20.50
N PRO A 60 -0.33 -10.49 -21.34
CA PRO A 60 -1.29 -11.50 -20.99
C PRO A 60 -0.65 -12.44 -19.97
N TRP A 61 -1.09 -12.42 -18.73
CA TRP A 61 -0.76 -13.46 -17.76
C TRP A 61 -1.52 -14.72 -18.13
N PHE A 62 -0.82 -15.73 -18.68
CA PHE A 62 -1.46 -16.92 -19.22
C PHE A 62 -2.12 -17.79 -18.16
N THR A 63 -1.44 -17.95 -17.03
CA THR A 63 -1.86 -18.93 -16.02
C THR A 63 -2.74 -18.35 -14.92
N ASN A 64 -2.62 -17.05 -14.65
CA ASN A 64 -3.36 -16.34 -13.62
C ASN A 64 -3.83 -14.98 -14.15
N PRO A 65 -4.95 -14.93 -14.91
CA PRO A 65 -5.49 -13.68 -15.42
C PRO A 65 -5.88 -12.72 -14.30
N GLU A 66 -5.62 -11.45 -14.49
CA GLU A 66 -5.83 -10.43 -13.49
C GLU A 66 -7.34 -10.20 -13.19
N ASN A 67 -7.92 -9.13 -13.55
CA ASN A 67 -9.30 -8.80 -13.14
C ASN A 67 -10.36 -9.28 -14.14
N SER A 68 -9.99 -9.42 -15.39
CA SER A 68 -10.87 -9.88 -16.47
C SER A 68 -10.30 -11.14 -17.13
N TRP A 69 -11.18 -11.92 -17.78
CA TRP A 69 -10.77 -13.09 -18.57
C TRP A 69 -10.73 -12.68 -20.06
N PRO A 70 -9.61 -12.12 -20.53
CA PRO A 70 -9.52 -11.66 -21.91
C PRO A 70 -9.64 -12.84 -22.89
N SER A 71 -10.25 -12.61 -24.03
CA SER A 71 -10.33 -13.59 -25.09
C SER A 71 -8.95 -14.01 -25.58
N LEU A 72 -8.84 -15.20 -26.21
CA LEU A 72 -7.60 -15.66 -26.81
C LEU A 72 -7.01 -14.63 -27.79
N ALA A 73 -7.87 -14.02 -28.62
CA ALA A 73 -7.45 -13.00 -29.60
C ALA A 73 -6.80 -11.79 -28.91
N VAL A 74 -7.38 -11.28 -27.83
CA VAL A 74 -6.83 -10.18 -27.04
C VAL A 74 -5.49 -10.56 -26.43
N ARG A 75 -5.36 -11.74 -25.86
CA ARG A 75 -4.09 -12.23 -25.27
C ARG A 75 -3.00 -12.38 -26.34
N LEU A 76 -3.31 -12.98 -27.48
CA LEU A 76 -2.36 -13.12 -28.58
C LEU A 76 -1.94 -11.76 -29.16
N HIS A 77 -2.87 -10.82 -29.31
CA HIS A 77 -2.58 -9.46 -29.76
C HIS A 77 -1.65 -8.73 -28.80
N THR A 78 -1.88 -8.85 -27.51
CA THR A 78 -1.01 -8.24 -26.47
C THR A 78 0.38 -8.86 -26.46
N MET A 79 0.48 -10.18 -26.63
CA MET A 79 1.74 -10.92 -26.68
C MET A 79 2.54 -10.59 -27.92
N VAL A 80 1.88 -10.50 -29.08
CA VAL A 80 2.50 -10.31 -30.37
C VAL A 80 1.84 -9.12 -31.12
N PRO A 81 2.12 -7.86 -30.73
CA PRO A 81 1.53 -6.71 -31.37
C PRO A 81 1.81 -6.64 -32.88
N PRO A 82 0.83 -6.27 -33.72
CA PRO A 82 1.07 -6.06 -35.13
C PRO A 82 2.10 -4.97 -35.39
N GLY A 83 2.83 -5.05 -36.52
CA GLY A 83 3.83 -4.06 -36.90
C GLY A 83 5.22 -4.22 -36.27
N THR A 84 5.41 -5.17 -35.32
CA THR A 84 6.74 -5.47 -34.77
C THR A 84 7.53 -6.43 -35.66
N THR A 85 8.88 -6.35 -35.62
CA THR A 85 9.75 -7.29 -36.35
C THR A 85 9.58 -8.72 -35.86
N LEU A 86 9.84 -9.73 -36.70
CA LEU A 86 9.74 -11.14 -36.30
C LEU A 86 10.62 -11.46 -35.08
N PHE A 87 11.83 -10.90 -35.03
CA PHE A 87 12.72 -11.07 -33.87
C PHE A 87 12.09 -10.57 -32.59
N LEU A 88 11.55 -9.34 -32.56
CA LEU A 88 10.95 -8.77 -31.38
C LEU A 88 9.67 -9.54 -30.98
N ARG A 89 8.89 -10.01 -31.95
CA ARG A 89 7.74 -10.89 -31.68
C ARG A 89 8.16 -12.17 -30.99
N SER A 90 9.25 -12.80 -31.47
CA SER A 90 9.75 -14.03 -30.87
C SER A 90 10.26 -13.82 -29.45
N VAL A 91 10.97 -12.72 -29.19
CA VAL A 91 11.46 -12.37 -27.84
C VAL A 91 10.29 -12.13 -26.89
N ARG A 92 9.28 -11.38 -27.32
CA ARG A 92 8.07 -11.15 -26.49
C ARG A 92 7.32 -12.44 -26.22
N ALA A 93 7.11 -13.27 -27.25
CA ALA A 93 6.45 -14.57 -27.09
C ALA A 93 7.23 -15.47 -26.10
N ALA A 94 8.55 -15.57 -26.24
CA ALA A 94 9.39 -16.34 -25.35
C ALA A 94 9.36 -15.80 -23.91
N GLY A 95 9.38 -14.47 -23.74
CA GLY A 95 9.24 -13.83 -22.42
C GLY A 95 7.92 -14.18 -21.75
N TRP A 96 6.81 -13.98 -22.43
CA TRP A 96 5.49 -14.25 -21.89
C TRP A 96 5.21 -15.74 -21.64
N LEU A 97 5.77 -16.63 -22.45
CA LEU A 97 5.69 -18.07 -22.18
C LEU A 97 6.43 -18.45 -20.88
N GLY A 98 7.34 -17.61 -20.39
CA GLY A 98 8.04 -17.79 -19.11
C GLY A 98 7.24 -17.40 -17.84
N ASP A 99 6.06 -16.81 -17.98
CA ASP A 99 5.20 -16.39 -16.85
C ASP A 99 4.98 -17.50 -15.79
N ALA A 100 4.87 -18.74 -16.21
CA ALA A 100 4.64 -19.88 -15.29
C ALA A 100 5.92 -20.45 -14.67
N ALA A 101 7.09 -19.98 -15.00
CA ALA A 101 8.37 -20.50 -14.50
C ALA A 101 8.51 -20.53 -12.96
N PRO A 102 7.87 -19.64 -12.16
CA PRO A 102 7.83 -19.79 -10.70
C PRO A 102 7.29 -21.14 -10.22
N GLY A 103 6.41 -21.81 -10.98
CA GLY A 103 5.92 -23.17 -10.68
C GLY A 103 7.06 -24.19 -10.58
N VAL A 104 8.09 -24.07 -11.42
CA VAL A 104 9.28 -24.92 -11.39
C VAL A 104 10.02 -24.79 -10.05
N PHE A 105 10.11 -23.59 -9.48
CA PHE A 105 10.71 -23.37 -8.16
C PHE A 105 9.88 -23.97 -7.03
N ILE A 106 8.55 -23.94 -7.16
CA ILE A 106 7.63 -24.57 -6.19
C ILE A 106 7.86 -26.10 -6.21
N LEU A 107 7.86 -26.70 -7.38
CA LEU A 107 8.14 -28.14 -7.57
C LEU A 107 9.55 -28.49 -7.05
N ALA A 108 10.58 -27.74 -7.43
CA ALA A 108 11.96 -27.93 -6.97
C ALA A 108 12.09 -27.83 -5.46
N SER A 109 11.30 -26.96 -4.81
CA SER A 109 11.25 -26.85 -3.36
C SER A 109 10.65 -28.10 -2.72
N GLY A 110 9.60 -28.68 -3.30
CA GLY A 110 9.02 -29.96 -2.89
C GLY A 110 10.05 -31.10 -2.98
N VAL A 111 10.81 -31.16 -4.10
CA VAL A 111 11.91 -32.15 -4.27
C VAL A 111 12.97 -31.97 -3.19
N GLY A 112 13.54 -30.79 -3.07
CA GLY A 112 14.67 -30.53 -2.17
C GLY A 112 14.34 -30.74 -0.69
N LEU A 113 13.13 -30.34 -0.27
CA LEU A 113 12.67 -30.57 1.11
C LEU A 113 12.50 -32.05 1.41
N THR A 114 11.90 -32.80 0.49
CA THR A 114 11.60 -34.22 0.71
C THR A 114 12.87 -35.07 0.64
N LEU A 115 13.81 -34.78 -0.27
CA LEU A 115 15.12 -35.44 -0.27
C LEU A 115 15.86 -35.22 1.06
N SER A 116 15.83 -33.96 1.58
CA SER A 116 16.43 -33.64 2.87
C SER A 116 15.74 -34.35 4.04
N ALA A 117 14.42 -34.54 3.97
CA ALA A 117 13.65 -35.24 5.01
C ALA A 117 13.85 -36.75 4.99
N LEU A 118 13.99 -37.34 3.80
CA LEU A 118 14.27 -38.79 3.63
C LEU A 118 15.70 -39.13 4.06
N ALA A 119 16.66 -38.22 3.84
CA ALA A 119 18.05 -38.41 4.31
C ALA A 119 18.18 -38.28 5.85
N ASN A 120 17.32 -37.50 6.51
CA ASN A 120 17.39 -37.28 7.96
C ASN A 120 15.98 -37.32 8.58
N PRO A 121 15.34 -38.49 8.73
CA PRO A 121 13.97 -38.60 9.22
C PRO A 121 13.77 -38.05 10.64
N ALA A 122 14.74 -38.27 11.54
CA ALA A 122 14.69 -37.81 12.94
C ALA A 122 14.58 -36.28 13.07
N ASP A 123 15.26 -35.55 12.19
CA ASP A 123 15.25 -34.08 12.17
C ASP A 123 13.94 -33.47 11.68
N THR A 124 13.22 -34.22 10.83
CA THR A 124 11.92 -33.77 10.28
C THR A 124 10.80 -34.00 11.29
N LEU A 125 10.99 -34.90 12.25
CA LEU A 125 10.03 -35.14 13.33
C LEU A 125 10.02 -34.01 14.36
N SER A 126 11.12 -33.24 14.51
CA SER A 126 11.19 -32.05 15.33
C SER A 126 10.81 -30.80 14.51
N ALA A 127 9.54 -30.39 14.59
CA ALA A 127 9.04 -29.19 13.89
C ALA A 127 9.87 -27.94 14.22
N ARG A 128 10.29 -27.76 15.49
CA ARG A 128 11.14 -26.64 15.92
C ARG A 128 12.49 -26.59 15.21
N ALA A 129 13.19 -27.73 15.13
CA ALA A 129 14.48 -27.84 14.44
C ALA A 129 14.32 -27.61 12.93
N PHE A 130 13.25 -28.13 12.32
CA PHE A 130 12.92 -27.92 10.91
C PHE A 130 12.70 -26.43 10.60
N TYR A 131 11.79 -25.74 11.33
CA TYR A 131 11.50 -24.32 11.09
C TYR A 131 12.72 -23.44 11.30
N ARG A 132 13.47 -23.65 12.38
CA ARG A 132 14.70 -22.91 12.65
C ARG A 132 15.69 -22.99 11.48
N ARG A 133 15.95 -24.19 10.93
CA ARG A 133 16.86 -24.35 9.77
C ARG A 133 16.36 -23.60 8.54
N ARG A 134 15.05 -23.62 8.27
CA ARG A 134 14.46 -22.95 7.09
C ARG A 134 14.47 -21.42 7.26
N LEU A 135 14.12 -20.92 8.41
CA LEU A 135 14.13 -19.48 8.69
C LEU A 135 15.56 -18.93 8.63
N VAL A 136 16.54 -19.61 9.26
CA VAL A 136 17.95 -19.18 9.20
C VAL A 136 18.54 -19.20 7.79
N ARG A 137 18.03 -20.06 6.91
CA ARG A 137 18.46 -20.09 5.51
C ARG A 137 17.83 -18.99 4.66
N LEU A 138 16.58 -18.64 4.92
CA LEU A 138 15.80 -17.75 4.06
C LEU A 138 15.91 -16.28 4.49
N PHE A 139 15.75 -15.99 5.79
CA PHE A 139 15.55 -14.63 6.29
C PHE A 139 16.78 -13.72 6.24
N PRO A 140 18.02 -14.17 6.55
CA PRO A 140 19.16 -13.27 6.54
C PRO A 140 19.35 -12.59 5.18
N LEU A 141 19.29 -13.37 4.11
CA LEU A 141 19.40 -12.85 2.76
C LEU A 141 18.18 -11.99 2.36
N TYR A 142 16.98 -12.41 2.73
CA TYR A 142 15.76 -11.66 2.47
C TYR A 142 15.78 -10.27 3.12
N ILE A 143 16.20 -10.18 4.37
CA ILE A 143 16.35 -8.91 5.09
C ILE A 143 17.46 -8.06 4.47
N ALA A 144 18.62 -8.66 4.15
CA ALA A 144 19.72 -7.94 3.50
C ALA A 144 19.26 -7.33 2.16
N MET A 145 18.48 -8.07 1.37
CA MET A 145 17.94 -7.57 0.10
C MET A 145 16.93 -6.43 0.29
N HIS A 146 16.12 -6.44 1.36
CA HIS A 146 15.27 -5.30 1.70
C HIS A 146 16.09 -4.03 1.89
N PHE A 147 17.16 -4.09 2.69
CA PHE A 147 18.02 -2.93 2.91
C PHE A 147 18.71 -2.46 1.64
N VAL A 148 19.17 -3.37 0.79
CA VAL A 148 19.79 -3.03 -0.50
C VAL A 148 18.78 -2.34 -1.41
N VAL A 149 17.56 -2.85 -1.51
CA VAL A 149 16.49 -2.27 -2.35
C VAL A 149 16.04 -0.92 -1.79
N LEU A 150 15.85 -0.81 -0.48
CA LEU A 150 15.48 0.46 0.15
C LEU A 150 16.58 1.51 -0.03
N ALA A 151 17.85 1.14 0.13
CA ALA A 151 18.98 2.04 -0.14
C ALA A 151 19.05 2.48 -1.61
N GLY A 152 18.81 1.56 -2.55
CA GLY A 152 18.73 1.88 -3.97
C GLY A 152 17.58 2.82 -4.30
N ALA A 153 16.42 2.64 -3.66
CA ALA A 153 15.24 3.48 -3.86
C ALA A 153 15.46 4.96 -3.48
N LEU A 154 16.43 5.26 -2.61
CA LEU A 154 16.82 6.64 -2.27
C LEU A 154 17.32 7.44 -3.47
N PHE A 155 17.87 6.75 -4.48
CA PHE A 155 18.40 7.36 -5.69
C PHE A 155 17.39 7.44 -6.84
N VAL A 156 16.14 7.00 -6.64
CA VAL A 156 15.10 6.96 -7.67
C VAL A 156 14.05 8.02 -7.40
N PRO A 157 13.83 8.99 -8.33
CA PRO A 157 12.86 10.06 -8.15
C PRO A 157 11.45 9.55 -7.85
N GLY A 158 10.79 10.12 -6.83
CA GLY A 158 9.38 9.82 -6.49
C GLY A 158 9.09 8.46 -5.85
N ASN A 159 10.11 7.63 -5.56
CA ASN A 159 9.91 6.25 -5.13
C ASN A 159 9.87 6.05 -3.59
N LEU A 160 10.36 7.01 -2.83
CA LEU A 160 10.46 6.93 -1.36
C LEU A 160 9.10 6.83 -0.66
N ASP A 161 8.11 7.56 -1.15
CA ASP A 161 6.76 7.56 -0.57
C ASP A 161 6.06 6.20 -0.71
N SER A 162 6.39 5.46 -1.76
CA SER A 162 5.86 4.11 -2.01
C SER A 162 6.35 3.08 -1.00
N PHE A 163 7.50 3.33 -0.34
CA PHE A 163 8.13 2.38 0.59
C PHE A 163 7.96 2.76 2.06
N ALA A 164 7.25 3.84 2.37
CA ALA A 164 6.98 4.23 3.75
C ALA A 164 5.79 3.47 4.36
N GLY A 165 5.86 3.18 5.66
CA GLY A 165 4.73 2.75 6.46
C GLY A 165 4.63 1.24 6.73
N LEU A 166 3.46 0.84 7.25
CA LEU A 166 3.18 -0.50 7.76
C LEU A 166 3.39 -1.62 6.73
N ARG A 167 3.14 -1.37 5.45
CA ARG A 167 3.34 -2.36 4.37
C ARG A 167 4.79 -2.83 4.28
N THR A 168 5.74 -1.91 4.38
CA THR A 168 7.18 -2.25 4.35
C THR A 168 7.60 -3.02 5.59
N MET A 169 7.08 -2.65 6.77
CA MET A 169 7.33 -3.41 8.01
C MET A 169 6.81 -4.83 7.91
N LEU A 170 5.58 -5.02 7.43
CA LEU A 170 5.02 -6.35 7.19
C LEU A 170 5.83 -7.12 6.15
N SER A 171 6.29 -6.45 5.08
CA SER A 171 7.15 -7.07 4.09
C SER A 171 8.44 -7.62 4.71
N LEU A 172 9.10 -6.89 5.63
CA LEU A 172 10.30 -7.35 6.35
C LEU A 172 10.08 -8.65 7.14
N THR A 173 8.87 -8.86 7.68
CA THR A 173 8.52 -10.11 8.38
C THR A 173 8.28 -11.28 7.43
N GLY A 174 8.22 -11.05 6.12
CA GLY A 174 7.81 -12.03 5.11
C GLY A 174 6.30 -12.26 5.04
N ILE A 175 5.50 -11.63 5.91
CA ILE A 175 4.03 -11.75 5.93
C ILE A 175 3.45 -10.82 4.88
N ARG A 176 2.93 -11.40 3.81
CA ARG A 176 2.32 -10.72 2.67
C ARG A 176 0.90 -11.21 2.42
N ALA A 177 0.17 -11.48 3.52
CA ALA A 177 -1.16 -12.07 3.50
C ALA A 177 -2.27 -11.13 2.99
N LEU A 178 -1.99 -9.84 2.92
CA LEU A 178 -2.98 -8.82 2.57
C LEU A 178 -2.77 -8.35 1.12
N PRO A 179 -3.83 -8.07 0.36
CA PRO A 179 -3.74 -7.65 -1.04
C PRO A 179 -2.76 -6.49 -1.26
N GLY A 180 -2.80 -5.47 -0.40
CA GLY A 180 -1.91 -4.31 -0.49
C GLY A 180 -0.45 -4.57 -0.10
N THR A 181 -0.11 -5.74 0.50
CA THR A 181 1.26 -6.12 0.86
C THR A 181 1.85 -7.18 -0.05
N PHE A 182 1.01 -7.89 -0.81
CA PHE A 182 1.41 -9.06 -1.57
C PHE A 182 2.49 -8.76 -2.62
N PHE A 183 2.33 -7.67 -3.36
CA PHE A 183 3.27 -7.20 -4.39
C PHE A 183 4.13 -6.00 -3.95
N HIS A 184 4.12 -5.63 -2.67
CA HIS A 184 4.80 -4.44 -2.17
C HIS A 184 6.33 -4.55 -2.27
N ILE A 185 7.04 -3.43 -2.52
CA ILE A 185 8.49 -3.29 -2.73
C ILE A 185 8.97 -3.94 -4.04
N SER A 186 8.74 -5.21 -4.22
CA SER A 186 9.06 -5.95 -5.44
C SER A 186 7.93 -6.93 -5.72
N PRO A 187 7.29 -6.84 -6.88
CA PRO A 187 6.21 -7.76 -7.24
C PRO A 187 6.62 -9.24 -7.17
N SER A 188 7.86 -9.58 -7.51
CA SER A 188 8.36 -10.98 -7.44
C SER A 188 8.41 -11.55 -6.03
N TRP A 189 8.44 -10.72 -4.98
CA TRP A 189 8.59 -11.20 -3.60
C TRP A 189 7.35 -11.89 -3.02
N TRP A 190 6.23 -11.94 -3.76
CA TRP A 190 5.06 -12.77 -3.39
C TRP A 190 5.46 -14.24 -3.16
N PHE A 191 6.48 -14.72 -3.88
CA PHE A 191 6.97 -16.08 -3.79
C PHE A 191 7.51 -16.42 -2.39
N VAL A 192 8.10 -15.43 -1.68
CA VAL A 192 8.61 -15.64 -0.30
C VAL A 192 7.45 -15.98 0.64
N TRP A 193 6.31 -15.29 0.51
CA TRP A 193 5.12 -15.58 1.30
C TRP A 193 4.58 -16.99 1.02
N LEU A 194 4.51 -17.38 -0.24
CA LEU A 194 4.07 -18.72 -0.62
C LEU A 194 4.99 -19.80 -0.04
N ILE A 195 6.29 -19.65 -0.16
CA ILE A 195 7.28 -20.61 0.37
C ILE A 195 7.22 -20.70 1.90
N LEU A 196 7.00 -19.61 2.60
CA LEU A 196 6.80 -19.62 4.06
C LEU A 196 5.56 -20.44 4.45
N GLN A 197 4.43 -20.24 3.76
CA GLN A 197 3.24 -21.05 4.00
C GLN A 197 3.51 -22.55 3.74
N LEU A 198 4.17 -22.87 2.62
CA LEU A 198 4.53 -24.26 2.29
C LEU A 198 5.49 -24.86 3.33
N TYR A 199 6.41 -24.09 3.89
CA TYR A 199 7.27 -24.57 4.99
C TYR A 199 6.45 -24.86 6.25
N VAL A 200 5.46 -24.00 6.58
CA VAL A 200 4.58 -24.22 7.73
C VAL A 200 3.79 -25.53 7.61
N VAL A 201 3.25 -25.81 6.43
CA VAL A 201 2.44 -27.00 6.22
C VAL A 201 3.26 -28.26 5.89
N TYR A 202 4.53 -28.12 5.51
CA TYR A 202 5.37 -29.23 5.02
C TYR A 202 5.46 -30.44 5.98
N PRO A 203 5.66 -30.28 7.30
CA PRO A 203 5.74 -31.44 8.21
C PRO A 203 4.44 -32.28 8.19
N TYR A 204 3.30 -31.63 8.02
CA TYR A 204 2.00 -32.32 7.91
C TYR A 204 1.83 -33.00 6.55
N LEU A 205 2.26 -32.34 5.47
CA LEU A 205 2.24 -32.91 4.12
C LEU A 205 3.15 -34.13 4.03
N PHE A 206 4.33 -34.10 4.67
CA PHE A 206 5.25 -35.23 4.68
C PHE A 206 4.67 -36.42 5.44
N ARG A 207 3.98 -36.21 6.56
CA ARG A 207 3.25 -37.29 7.26
C ARG A 207 2.10 -37.84 6.41
N ALA A 208 1.35 -36.93 5.74
CA ALA A 208 0.27 -37.32 4.84
C ALA A 208 0.79 -38.18 3.67
N LEU A 209 1.90 -37.78 3.04
CA LEU A 209 2.56 -38.55 1.97
C LEU A 209 2.92 -39.98 2.44
N ARG A 210 3.49 -40.12 3.64
CA ARG A 210 3.83 -41.44 4.21
C ARG A 210 2.60 -42.29 4.57
N LYS A 211 1.51 -41.65 5.01
CA LYS A 211 0.28 -42.35 5.43
C LYS A 211 -0.59 -42.77 4.25
N LEU A 212 -0.77 -41.92 3.27
CA LEU A 212 -1.67 -42.12 2.13
C LEU A 212 -0.99 -42.83 0.96
N GLY A 213 0.33 -42.84 0.93
CA GLY A 213 1.10 -43.25 -0.24
C GLY A 213 1.13 -42.17 -1.34
N PRO A 214 2.03 -42.28 -2.32
CA PRO A 214 2.29 -41.22 -3.29
C PRO A 214 1.07 -40.92 -4.20
N ALA A 215 0.32 -41.93 -4.64
CA ALA A 215 -0.79 -41.77 -5.56
C ALA A 215 -1.97 -41.02 -4.88
N ASN A 216 -2.43 -41.51 -3.72
CA ASN A 216 -3.56 -40.90 -3.00
C ASN A 216 -3.22 -39.51 -2.45
N PHE A 217 -1.97 -39.34 -2.00
CA PHE A 217 -1.48 -38.00 -1.58
C PHE A 217 -1.51 -37.00 -2.74
N LEU A 218 -1.01 -37.37 -3.92
CA LEU A 218 -1.02 -36.51 -5.08
C LEU A 218 -2.44 -36.19 -5.53
N LEU A 219 -3.32 -37.17 -5.58
CA LEU A 219 -4.74 -36.98 -5.91
C LEU A 219 -5.40 -35.95 -4.94
N ALA A 220 -5.20 -36.17 -3.64
CA ALA A 220 -5.73 -35.25 -2.62
C ALA A 220 -5.18 -33.82 -2.77
N ALA A 221 -3.88 -33.67 -3.06
CA ALA A 221 -3.27 -32.37 -3.29
C ALA A 221 -3.82 -31.68 -4.57
N ILE A 222 -4.05 -32.44 -5.65
CA ILE A 222 -4.66 -31.91 -6.88
C ILE A 222 -6.10 -31.44 -6.60
N VAL A 223 -6.93 -32.25 -5.97
CA VAL A 223 -8.31 -31.92 -5.64
C VAL A 223 -8.37 -30.67 -4.76
N LEU A 224 -7.53 -30.59 -3.73
CA LEU A 224 -7.45 -29.40 -2.86
C LEU A 224 -7.00 -28.16 -3.63
N THR A 225 -6.04 -28.30 -4.55
CA THR A 225 -5.59 -27.19 -5.40
C THR A 225 -6.71 -26.72 -6.32
N MET A 226 -7.44 -27.64 -6.96
CA MET A 226 -8.58 -27.29 -7.82
C MET A 226 -9.68 -26.57 -7.02
N ALA A 227 -10.02 -27.05 -5.83
CA ALA A 227 -10.99 -26.40 -4.95
C ALA A 227 -10.53 -25.00 -4.54
N ALA A 228 -9.27 -24.84 -4.11
CA ALA A 228 -8.71 -23.54 -3.75
C ALA A 228 -8.67 -22.57 -4.94
N ARG A 229 -8.34 -23.03 -6.13
CA ARG A 229 -8.36 -22.21 -7.36
C ARG A 229 -9.80 -21.88 -7.76
N GLY A 230 -10.75 -22.79 -7.61
CA GLY A 230 -12.17 -22.55 -7.83
C GLY A 230 -12.69 -21.40 -6.96
N VAL A 231 -12.35 -21.41 -5.66
CA VAL A 231 -12.64 -20.29 -4.76
C VAL A 231 -12.01 -18.99 -5.28
N GLY A 232 -10.73 -19.03 -5.67
CA GLY A 232 -10.02 -17.86 -6.21
C GLY A 232 -10.68 -17.28 -7.46
N LEU A 233 -11.16 -18.14 -8.37
CA LEU A 233 -11.87 -17.73 -9.60
C LEU A 233 -13.23 -17.08 -9.31
N ALA A 234 -13.88 -17.47 -8.20
CA ALA A 234 -15.14 -16.87 -7.75
C ALA A 234 -14.98 -15.53 -7.03
N LEU A 235 -13.75 -15.14 -6.64
CA LEU A 235 -13.54 -13.87 -5.94
C LEU A 235 -13.79 -12.68 -6.86
N PRO A 236 -14.56 -11.68 -6.42
CA PRO A 236 -14.81 -10.46 -7.20
C PRO A 236 -13.56 -9.58 -7.29
N ARG A 237 -12.68 -9.60 -6.27
CA ARG A 237 -11.43 -8.84 -6.19
C ARG A 237 -10.31 -9.68 -5.63
N GLY A 238 -9.06 -9.38 -6.00
CA GLY A 238 -7.89 -10.11 -5.52
C GLY A 238 -7.67 -11.49 -6.13
N ARG A 239 -8.40 -11.82 -7.21
CA ARG A 239 -8.30 -13.10 -7.94
C ARG A 239 -6.87 -13.42 -8.33
N TYR A 240 -6.17 -12.46 -8.93
CA TYR A 240 -4.79 -12.64 -9.37
C TYR A 240 -3.86 -13.04 -8.22
N ALA A 241 -3.86 -12.29 -7.11
CA ALA A 241 -3.03 -12.59 -5.94
C ALA A 241 -3.35 -13.98 -5.37
N TRP A 242 -4.64 -14.34 -5.27
CA TRP A 242 -5.07 -15.64 -4.76
C TRP A 242 -4.56 -16.78 -5.62
N LEU A 243 -4.74 -16.71 -6.95
CA LEU A 243 -4.30 -17.73 -7.90
C LEU A 243 -2.77 -17.82 -8.00
N THR A 244 -2.08 -16.71 -7.78
CA THR A 244 -0.61 -16.62 -7.78
C THR A 244 0.01 -17.32 -6.57
N GLY A 245 -0.63 -17.26 -5.40
CA GLY A 245 -0.14 -17.94 -4.19
C GLY A 245 -0.35 -17.17 -2.90
N LEU A 246 -1.30 -16.22 -2.86
CA LEU A 246 -1.71 -15.59 -1.61
C LEU A 246 -2.14 -16.65 -0.58
N PHE A 247 -2.80 -17.71 -1.05
CA PHE A 247 -3.12 -18.89 -0.27
C PHE A 247 -2.42 -20.12 -0.87
N PHE A 248 -1.61 -20.81 -0.07
CA PHE A 248 -0.71 -21.90 -0.53
C PHE A 248 -1.43 -23.03 -1.27
N ALA A 249 -2.67 -23.33 -0.89
CA ALA A 249 -3.40 -24.45 -1.48
C ALA A 249 -3.66 -24.24 -2.99
N SER A 250 -3.70 -22.97 -3.47
CA SER A 250 -3.84 -22.67 -4.91
C SER A 250 -2.65 -23.16 -5.77
N ARG A 251 -1.52 -23.49 -5.11
CA ARG A 251 -0.25 -23.92 -5.73
C ARG A 251 0.30 -25.22 -5.09
N LEU A 252 -0.52 -25.93 -4.31
CA LEU A 252 -0.09 -27.13 -3.57
C LEU A 252 0.24 -28.31 -4.48
N ALA A 253 -0.48 -28.47 -5.59
CA ALA A 253 -0.27 -29.61 -6.50
C ALA A 253 1.15 -29.64 -7.09
N GLU A 254 1.71 -28.50 -7.50
CA GLU A 254 3.07 -28.39 -8.01
C GLU A 254 4.10 -28.82 -6.96
N PHE A 255 3.89 -28.39 -5.70
CA PHE A 255 4.75 -28.75 -4.58
C PHE A 255 4.65 -30.27 -4.25
N ALA A 256 3.43 -30.80 -4.26
CA ALA A 256 3.16 -32.22 -3.99
C ALA A 256 3.78 -33.14 -5.06
N VAL A 257 3.73 -32.75 -6.34
CA VAL A 257 4.46 -33.47 -7.41
C VAL A 257 5.95 -33.54 -7.09
N GLY A 258 6.56 -32.43 -6.66
CA GLY A 258 7.96 -32.40 -6.24
C GLY A 258 8.25 -33.37 -5.08
N MET A 259 7.35 -33.44 -4.10
CA MET A 259 7.48 -34.39 -2.97
C MET A 259 7.43 -35.83 -3.43
N VAL A 260 6.48 -36.18 -4.29
CA VAL A 260 6.33 -37.56 -4.84
C VAL A 260 7.52 -37.91 -5.71
N LEU A 261 7.99 -37.00 -6.55
CA LEU A 261 9.18 -37.21 -7.39
C LEU A 261 10.42 -37.53 -6.55
N ALA A 262 10.63 -36.80 -5.44
CA ALA A 262 11.72 -37.06 -4.51
C ALA A 262 11.65 -38.50 -3.93
N GLN A 263 10.46 -38.92 -3.49
CA GLN A 263 10.24 -40.29 -3.00
C GLN A 263 10.55 -41.35 -4.06
N MET A 264 10.09 -41.12 -5.29
CA MET A 264 10.37 -42.03 -6.42
C MET A 264 11.87 -42.16 -6.73
N ILE A 265 12.60 -41.03 -6.67
CA ILE A 265 14.06 -40.98 -6.87
C ILE A 265 14.76 -41.84 -5.81
N VAL A 266 14.41 -41.69 -4.55
CA VAL A 266 15.01 -42.46 -3.44
C VAL A 266 14.67 -43.93 -3.57
N SER A 267 13.38 -44.30 -3.77
CA SER A 267 12.96 -45.70 -3.93
C SER A 267 13.58 -46.39 -5.15
N ARG A 268 13.89 -45.67 -6.23
CA ARG A 268 14.63 -46.21 -7.36
C ARG A 268 16.09 -46.51 -7.03
N ARG A 269 16.74 -45.59 -6.29
CA ARG A 269 18.14 -45.81 -5.84
C ARG A 269 18.24 -46.99 -4.90
N GLU A 270 17.37 -47.06 -3.88
CA GLU A 270 17.35 -48.20 -2.93
C GLU A 270 17.16 -49.53 -3.64
N ARG A 271 16.30 -49.60 -4.67
CA ARG A 271 16.13 -50.82 -5.50
C ARG A 271 17.39 -51.16 -6.31
N ALA A 272 18.05 -50.13 -6.91
CA ALA A 272 19.26 -50.35 -7.68
C ALA A 272 20.40 -50.84 -6.78
N ASP A 273 20.54 -50.28 -5.59
CA ASP A 273 21.55 -50.70 -4.61
C ASP A 273 21.26 -52.11 -4.08
N ALA A 274 19.98 -52.49 -3.88
CA ALA A 274 19.59 -53.82 -3.49
C ALA A 274 19.89 -54.90 -4.58
N HIS A 275 19.84 -54.52 -5.86
CA HIS A 275 20.17 -55.43 -6.98
C HIS A 275 21.67 -55.62 -7.17
N THR A 276 22.51 -54.73 -6.68
CA THR A 276 23.99 -54.84 -6.74
C THR A 276 24.57 -55.62 -5.56
N ALA A 277 23.75 -55.98 -4.56
CA ALA A 277 24.18 -56.79 -3.43
C ALA A 277 24.48 -58.23 -3.84
N PRO A 278 25.62 -58.84 -3.44
CA PRO A 278 26.07 -60.17 -3.90
C PRO A 278 25.14 -61.36 -3.57
N SER A 279 24.13 -61.15 -2.73
CA SER A 279 23.21 -62.19 -2.24
C SER A 279 21.75 -61.96 -2.71
N ALA A 280 21.47 -61.07 -3.67
CA ALA A 280 20.10 -60.76 -4.08
C ALA A 280 19.55 -61.80 -5.08
N PRO A 281 18.34 -62.36 -4.87
CA PRO A 281 17.69 -63.19 -5.89
C PRO A 281 17.39 -62.34 -7.13
N ALA A 282 17.44 -62.95 -8.30
CA ALA A 282 17.17 -62.29 -9.58
C ALA A 282 15.73 -61.71 -9.59
N ALA A 283 15.59 -60.45 -9.25
CA ALA A 283 14.32 -59.75 -9.31
C ALA A 283 14.06 -59.27 -10.76
N PRO A 284 12.79 -59.11 -11.18
CA PRO A 284 12.47 -58.61 -12.51
C PRO A 284 13.13 -57.30 -12.80
N ALA A 285 13.74 -57.14 -13.98
CA ALA A 285 14.47 -55.97 -14.40
C ALA A 285 13.62 -54.70 -14.19
N ALA A 286 14.18 -53.72 -13.49
CA ALA A 286 13.49 -52.47 -13.31
C ALA A 286 13.16 -51.84 -14.68
N PRO A 287 11.97 -51.25 -14.88
CA PRO A 287 11.65 -50.64 -16.17
C PRO A 287 12.68 -49.58 -16.53
N ALA A 288 13.17 -49.65 -17.78
CA ALA A 288 14.19 -48.71 -18.28
C ALA A 288 13.76 -47.27 -18.04
N ALA A 289 14.70 -46.39 -17.65
CA ALA A 289 14.43 -44.98 -17.51
C ALA A 289 13.99 -44.41 -18.86
N PRO A 290 12.94 -43.57 -18.91
CA PRO A 290 12.48 -42.98 -20.18
C PRO A 290 13.63 -42.17 -20.78
N SER A 291 13.76 -42.25 -22.11
CA SER A 291 14.80 -41.47 -22.84
C SER A 291 14.54 -39.95 -22.70
N THR A 292 15.60 -39.16 -22.86
CA THR A 292 15.49 -37.70 -22.87
C THR A 292 14.47 -37.23 -23.90
N PHE A 293 14.47 -37.85 -25.08
CA PHE A 293 13.49 -37.57 -26.13
C PHE A 293 12.05 -37.89 -25.69
N ALA A 294 11.82 -39.03 -25.05
CA ALA A 294 10.47 -39.38 -24.57
C ALA A 294 9.93 -38.39 -23.55
N ILE A 295 10.77 -37.94 -22.61
CA ILE A 295 10.37 -36.93 -21.63
C ILE A 295 10.06 -35.62 -22.35
N PHE A 296 10.90 -35.17 -23.29
CA PHE A 296 10.65 -33.94 -24.07
C PHE A 296 9.36 -34.04 -24.89
N ALA A 297 9.16 -35.18 -25.60
CA ALA A 297 7.96 -35.42 -26.39
C ALA A 297 6.65 -35.43 -25.56
N MET A 298 6.71 -35.78 -24.28
CA MET A 298 5.58 -35.71 -23.35
C MET A 298 5.45 -34.31 -22.74
N ALA A 299 6.55 -33.63 -22.44
CA ALA A 299 6.58 -32.34 -21.76
C ALA A 299 6.04 -31.21 -22.64
N VAL A 300 6.37 -31.18 -23.94
CA VAL A 300 5.89 -30.15 -24.87
C VAL A 300 4.37 -30.15 -25.02
N PRO A 301 3.67 -31.27 -25.31
CA PRO A 301 2.21 -31.30 -25.31
C PRO A 301 1.60 -30.95 -23.95
N CYS A 302 2.19 -31.42 -22.84
CA CYS A 302 1.73 -31.09 -21.50
C CYS A 302 1.77 -29.57 -21.26
N TYR A 303 2.84 -28.89 -21.66
CA TYR A 303 2.98 -27.44 -21.59
C TYR A 303 1.94 -26.73 -22.47
N ALA A 304 1.79 -27.18 -23.73
CA ALA A 304 0.83 -26.61 -24.68
C ALA A 304 -0.62 -26.78 -24.19
N LEU A 305 -0.98 -27.95 -23.67
CA LEU A 305 -2.30 -28.21 -23.08
C LEU A 305 -2.55 -27.31 -21.87
N GLY A 306 -1.54 -27.10 -21.04
CA GLY A 306 -1.63 -26.19 -19.90
C GLY A 306 -1.88 -24.73 -20.32
N LEU A 307 -1.20 -24.26 -21.37
CA LEU A 307 -1.46 -22.95 -21.96
C LEU A 307 -2.86 -22.86 -22.55
N LEU A 308 -3.29 -23.84 -23.34
CA LEU A 308 -4.64 -23.88 -23.91
C LEU A 308 -5.71 -23.90 -22.82
N ALA A 309 -5.51 -24.70 -21.78
CA ALA A 309 -6.40 -24.76 -20.63
C ALA A 309 -6.56 -23.38 -19.96
N SER A 310 -5.51 -22.56 -19.92
CA SER A 310 -5.56 -21.23 -19.29
C SER A 310 -6.53 -20.26 -19.97
N PHE A 311 -7.03 -20.55 -21.17
CA PHE A 311 -8.00 -19.71 -21.88
C PHE A 311 -9.45 -19.95 -21.48
N THR A 312 -9.70 -20.92 -20.61
CA THR A 312 -11.06 -21.27 -20.14
C THR A 312 -11.11 -21.25 -18.61
N LEU A 313 -12.26 -20.86 -18.05
CA LEU A 313 -12.44 -20.88 -16.59
C LEU A 313 -12.23 -22.28 -15.99
N PRO A 314 -12.82 -23.37 -16.51
CA PRO A 314 -12.54 -24.71 -16.00
C PRO A 314 -11.08 -25.11 -16.14
N GLY A 315 -10.46 -24.80 -17.27
CA GLY A 315 -9.06 -25.12 -17.53
C GLY A 315 -8.09 -24.37 -16.62
N ALA A 316 -8.45 -23.18 -16.13
CA ALA A 316 -7.65 -22.43 -15.17
C ALA A 316 -7.44 -23.17 -13.83
N LEU A 317 -8.29 -24.15 -13.51
CA LEU A 317 -8.12 -24.98 -12.32
C LEU A 317 -6.86 -25.85 -12.39
N VAL A 318 -6.46 -26.29 -13.59
CA VAL A 318 -5.35 -27.24 -13.81
C VAL A 318 -4.19 -26.62 -14.59
N SER A 319 -4.37 -25.48 -15.24
CA SER A 319 -3.40 -24.87 -16.15
C SER A 319 -2.00 -24.74 -15.53
N ASN A 320 -1.89 -24.20 -14.31
CA ASN A 320 -0.61 -24.02 -13.62
C ASN A 320 0.15 -25.33 -13.42
N LEU A 321 -0.56 -26.39 -13.02
CA LEU A 321 0.05 -27.70 -12.83
C LEU A 321 0.61 -28.25 -14.14
N LEU A 322 -0.20 -28.23 -15.22
CA LEU A 322 0.21 -28.72 -16.53
C LEU A 322 1.39 -27.94 -17.09
N VAL A 323 1.33 -26.60 -17.04
CA VAL A 323 2.44 -25.76 -17.51
C VAL A 323 3.71 -26.00 -16.68
N THR A 324 3.60 -26.13 -15.36
CA THR A 324 4.75 -26.42 -14.49
C THR A 324 5.39 -27.77 -14.80
N LEU A 325 4.58 -28.81 -15.01
CA LEU A 325 5.07 -30.15 -15.37
C LEU A 325 5.76 -30.14 -16.73
N GLY A 326 5.09 -29.55 -17.73
CA GLY A 326 5.65 -29.45 -19.08
C GLY A 326 6.96 -28.63 -19.09
N MET A 327 6.98 -27.48 -18.46
CA MET A 327 8.19 -26.63 -18.39
C MET A 327 9.33 -27.34 -17.66
N THR A 328 9.05 -27.99 -16.53
CA THR A 328 10.06 -28.77 -15.79
C THR A 328 10.67 -29.88 -16.65
N GLY A 329 9.84 -30.61 -17.40
CA GLY A 329 10.30 -31.63 -18.31
C GLY A 329 11.12 -31.11 -19.50
N ILE A 330 10.69 -29.99 -20.08
CA ILE A 330 11.45 -29.27 -21.12
C ILE A 330 12.82 -28.83 -20.60
N PHE A 331 12.87 -28.16 -19.45
CA PHE A 331 14.14 -27.71 -18.85
C PHE A 331 15.05 -28.86 -18.45
N TRP A 332 14.48 -29.96 -17.95
CA TRP A 332 15.23 -31.18 -17.70
C TRP A 332 15.84 -31.74 -18.99
N ALA A 333 15.06 -31.81 -20.07
CA ALA A 333 15.54 -32.32 -21.36
C ALA A 333 16.63 -31.40 -21.95
N VAL A 334 16.46 -30.08 -21.88
CA VAL A 334 17.49 -29.08 -22.26
C VAL A 334 18.78 -29.28 -21.48
N TRP A 335 18.66 -29.49 -20.17
CA TRP A 335 19.82 -29.81 -19.32
C TRP A 335 20.53 -31.06 -19.81
N GLN A 336 19.84 -32.18 -20.02
CA GLN A 336 20.43 -33.45 -20.40
C GLN A 336 21.04 -33.43 -21.80
N ALA A 337 20.38 -32.78 -22.77
CA ALA A 337 20.78 -32.81 -24.18
C ALA A 337 21.81 -31.71 -24.54
N LEU A 338 21.70 -30.51 -23.95
CA LEU A 338 22.46 -29.35 -24.41
C LEU A 338 23.46 -28.84 -23.37
N LEU A 339 23.10 -28.76 -22.08
CA LEU A 339 23.95 -28.11 -21.08
C LEU A 339 24.94 -29.09 -20.43
N ARG A 340 24.47 -30.29 -20.11
CA ARG A 340 25.24 -31.30 -19.37
C ARG A 340 26.47 -31.76 -20.14
N PRO A 341 26.45 -31.98 -21.50
CA PRO A 341 27.62 -32.41 -22.27
C PRO A 341 28.72 -31.33 -22.28
N GLU A 342 28.39 -30.06 -22.12
CA GLU A 342 29.35 -28.94 -22.18
C GLU A 342 29.77 -28.50 -20.77
N PRO A 343 31.02 -28.78 -20.32
CA PRO A 343 31.43 -28.54 -18.92
C PRO A 343 31.27 -27.08 -18.45
N HIS A 344 31.53 -26.11 -19.33
CA HIS A 344 31.39 -24.69 -18.99
C HIS A 344 29.93 -24.30 -18.81
N LEU A 345 29.03 -24.74 -19.67
CA LEU A 345 27.59 -24.50 -19.56
C LEU A 345 27.01 -25.22 -18.34
N ALA A 346 27.42 -26.46 -18.10
CA ALA A 346 27.01 -27.23 -16.95
C ALA A 346 27.38 -26.56 -15.63
N SER A 347 28.64 -26.11 -15.50
CA SER A 347 29.09 -25.41 -14.29
C SER A 347 28.40 -24.07 -14.08
N SER A 348 28.17 -23.30 -15.14
CA SER A 348 27.46 -22.04 -15.13
C SER A 348 26.00 -22.21 -14.73
N ALA A 349 25.30 -23.18 -15.28
CA ALA A 349 23.92 -23.51 -14.93
C ALA A 349 23.80 -23.96 -13.47
N GLN A 350 24.71 -24.83 -13.00
CA GLN A 350 24.74 -25.22 -11.59
C GLN A 350 25.05 -24.05 -10.67
N TRP A 351 25.98 -23.18 -11.05
CA TRP A 351 26.34 -21.97 -10.27
C TRP A 351 25.13 -21.03 -10.14
N LEU A 352 24.47 -20.71 -11.26
CA LEU A 352 23.29 -19.84 -11.29
C LEU A 352 22.11 -20.44 -10.53
N GLY A 353 21.86 -21.75 -10.70
CA GLY A 353 20.79 -22.42 -9.99
C GLY A 353 20.94 -22.43 -8.48
N ARG A 354 22.19 -22.59 -7.97
CA ARG A 354 22.46 -22.47 -6.54
C ARG A 354 22.18 -21.06 -5.99
N ARG A 355 22.42 -20.02 -6.79
CA ARG A 355 22.19 -18.60 -6.44
C ARG A 355 20.84 -18.06 -6.88
N SER A 356 19.97 -18.90 -7.39
CA SER A 356 18.69 -18.51 -7.98
C SER A 356 17.82 -17.70 -7.02
N TYR A 357 17.84 -18.00 -5.73
CA TYR A 357 17.10 -17.25 -4.71
C TYR A 357 17.61 -15.81 -4.53
N ALA A 358 18.91 -15.61 -4.48
CA ALA A 358 19.50 -14.28 -4.37
C ALA A 358 19.18 -13.39 -5.57
N VAL A 359 19.36 -13.93 -6.79
CA VAL A 359 19.07 -13.23 -8.04
C VAL A 359 17.57 -12.94 -8.14
N PHE A 360 16.71 -13.89 -7.77
CA PHE A 360 15.26 -13.72 -7.76
C PHE A 360 14.82 -12.57 -6.82
N LEU A 361 15.49 -12.36 -5.70
CA LEU A 361 15.14 -11.24 -4.81
C LEU A 361 15.59 -9.88 -5.33
N LEU A 362 16.69 -9.79 -6.11
CA LEU A 362 17.29 -8.51 -6.48
C LEU A 362 16.91 -8.01 -7.89
N HIS A 363 16.58 -8.88 -8.85
CA HIS A 363 16.52 -8.50 -10.26
C HIS A 363 15.43 -7.47 -10.61
N GLN A 364 14.26 -7.57 -9.99
CA GLN A 364 13.09 -6.79 -10.41
C GLN A 364 13.13 -5.32 -9.96
N PRO A 365 13.49 -4.94 -8.71
CA PRO A 365 13.55 -3.54 -8.33
C PRO A 365 14.46 -2.68 -9.22
N PRO A 366 15.74 -3.03 -9.48
CA PRO A 366 16.57 -2.26 -10.38
C PRO A 366 16.02 -2.17 -11.82
N LEU A 367 15.36 -3.23 -12.30
CA LEU A 367 14.69 -3.24 -13.58
C LEU A 367 13.60 -2.18 -13.66
N GLN A 368 12.71 -2.13 -12.66
CA GLN A 368 11.63 -1.15 -12.59
C GLN A 368 12.15 0.30 -12.43
N TRP A 369 13.28 0.51 -11.75
CA TRP A 369 13.89 1.83 -11.61
C TRP A 369 14.40 2.40 -12.94
N THR A 370 14.73 1.56 -13.91
CA THR A 370 15.18 2.03 -15.22
C THR A 370 14.10 2.85 -15.95
N ALA A 371 12.81 2.58 -15.71
CA ALA A 371 11.71 3.36 -16.25
C ALA A 371 11.69 4.80 -15.72
N ALA A 372 12.01 5.00 -14.43
CA ALA A 372 12.05 6.33 -13.82
C ALA A 372 13.15 7.23 -14.43
N TRP A 373 14.28 6.63 -14.85
CA TRP A 373 15.42 7.36 -15.37
C TRP A 373 15.40 7.47 -16.92
N PHE A 374 14.94 6.44 -17.61
CA PHE A 374 15.13 6.29 -19.06
C PHE A 374 13.82 6.04 -19.82
N GLY A 375 12.67 6.06 -19.14
CA GLY A 375 11.37 5.69 -19.74
C GLY A 375 10.97 6.50 -20.98
N GLN A 376 11.46 7.74 -21.10
CA GLN A 376 11.20 8.60 -22.26
C GLN A 376 11.98 8.19 -23.51
N ALA A 377 13.10 7.49 -23.37
CA ALA A 377 13.96 7.06 -24.49
C ALA A 377 13.96 5.52 -24.59
N ARG A 378 13.06 4.96 -25.41
CA ARG A 378 12.77 3.52 -25.46
C ARG A 378 13.99 2.61 -25.68
N SER A 379 14.92 3.00 -26.55
CA SER A 379 16.14 2.22 -26.84
C SER A 379 17.11 2.24 -25.65
N LEU A 380 17.27 3.41 -25.02
CA LEU A 380 18.11 3.57 -23.83
C LEU A 380 17.51 2.86 -22.62
N HIS A 381 16.18 2.92 -22.48
CA HIS A 381 15.46 2.17 -21.45
C HIS A 381 15.68 0.66 -21.59
N LEU A 382 15.60 0.11 -22.82
CA LEU A 382 15.88 -1.31 -23.06
C LEU A 382 17.32 -1.68 -22.70
N ALA A 383 18.30 -0.87 -23.11
CA ALA A 383 19.69 -1.11 -22.75
C ALA A 383 19.92 -1.06 -21.23
N ALA A 384 19.32 -0.07 -20.56
CA ALA A 384 19.38 0.05 -19.11
C ALA A 384 18.71 -1.12 -18.41
N ALA A 385 17.55 -1.58 -18.88
CA ALA A 385 16.83 -2.72 -18.33
C ALA A 385 17.64 -4.03 -18.43
N LEU A 386 18.21 -4.31 -19.60
CA LEU A 386 19.11 -5.46 -19.79
C LEU A 386 20.38 -5.35 -18.92
N GLY A 387 20.96 -4.15 -18.83
CA GLY A 387 22.08 -3.86 -17.94
C GLY A 387 21.74 -4.08 -16.45
N ALA A 388 20.59 -3.59 -16.00
CA ALA A 388 20.12 -3.76 -14.63
C ALA A 388 19.94 -5.23 -14.25
N VAL A 389 19.31 -6.02 -15.12
CA VAL A 389 19.17 -7.47 -14.93
C VAL A 389 20.52 -8.18 -14.96
N GLY A 390 21.38 -7.85 -15.94
CA GLY A 390 22.72 -8.43 -16.04
C GLY A 390 23.59 -8.17 -14.79
N LEU A 391 23.58 -6.92 -14.29
CA LEU A 391 24.33 -6.51 -13.10
C LEU A 391 23.72 -7.08 -11.81
N SER A 392 22.41 -7.34 -11.77
CA SER A 392 21.77 -7.94 -10.59
C SER A 392 22.30 -9.33 -10.28
N VAL A 393 22.74 -10.10 -11.27
CA VAL A 393 23.27 -11.47 -11.08
C VAL A 393 24.56 -11.47 -10.24
N PRO A 394 25.66 -10.80 -10.64
CA PRO A 394 26.88 -10.76 -9.83
C PRO A 394 26.71 -10.00 -8.52
N ALA A 395 25.85 -8.94 -8.49
CA ALA A 395 25.54 -8.21 -7.26
C ALA A 395 24.84 -9.11 -6.25
N ALA A 396 23.80 -9.84 -6.64
CA ALA A 396 23.09 -10.78 -5.77
C ALA A 396 24.01 -11.87 -5.23
N ALA A 397 24.90 -12.40 -6.07
CA ALA A 397 25.89 -13.41 -5.64
C ALA A 397 26.84 -12.84 -4.56
N LYS A 398 27.35 -11.62 -4.75
CA LYS A 398 28.23 -10.97 -3.75
C LYS A 398 27.50 -10.69 -2.44
N ILE A 399 26.24 -10.23 -2.50
CA ILE A 399 25.40 -9.97 -1.31
C ILE A 399 25.13 -11.29 -0.57
N GLU A 400 24.80 -12.38 -1.28
CA GLU A 400 24.62 -13.70 -0.69
C GLU A 400 25.89 -14.20 0.00
N ASP A 401 27.04 -14.10 -0.66
CA ASP A 401 28.33 -14.50 -0.09
C ASP A 401 28.69 -13.66 1.14
N ALA A 402 28.42 -12.34 1.11
CA ALA A 402 28.64 -11.47 2.26
C ALA A 402 27.71 -11.83 3.42
N THR A 403 26.42 -12.06 3.14
CA THR A 403 25.42 -12.47 4.15
C THR A 403 25.78 -13.81 4.77
N ASN A 404 26.23 -14.78 3.97
CA ASN A 404 26.66 -16.09 4.45
C ASN A 404 27.95 -16.02 5.30
N ARG A 405 28.89 -15.11 4.97
CA ARG A 405 30.06 -14.85 5.81
C ARG A 405 29.66 -14.22 7.14
N ALA A 406 28.77 -13.21 7.11
CA ALA A 406 28.27 -12.57 8.31
C ALA A 406 27.52 -13.55 9.23
N ALA A 407 26.70 -14.45 8.65
CA ALA A 407 25.98 -15.47 9.40
C ALA A 407 26.91 -16.54 10.04
N LYS A 408 28.10 -16.74 9.45
CA LYS A 408 29.12 -17.65 10.00
C LYS A 408 30.05 -16.97 11.02
N TRP A 409 30.01 -15.64 11.07
CA TRP A 409 30.84 -14.88 11.98
C TRP A 409 30.36 -15.15 13.41
N ARG A 410 31.17 -15.95 14.16
CA ARG A 410 30.86 -16.23 15.55
C ARG A 410 31.28 -15.02 16.39
N VAL A 411 30.30 -14.30 16.88
CA VAL A 411 30.48 -13.18 17.82
C VAL A 411 31.19 -13.65 19.12
N SER A 412 31.33 -14.95 19.35
CA SER A 412 32.02 -15.55 20.51
C SER A 412 33.52 -15.24 20.62
N SER A 413 34.18 -14.79 19.54
CA SER A 413 35.60 -14.43 19.55
C SER A 413 35.90 -13.00 20.02
N ILE A 414 34.88 -12.17 20.22
CA ILE A 414 35.03 -10.77 20.67
C ILE A 414 34.70 -10.71 22.16
N SER A 415 35.52 -10.04 22.96
CA SER A 415 35.27 -9.89 24.41
C SER A 415 33.93 -9.15 24.66
N LEU A 416 33.29 -9.42 25.77
CA LEU A 416 31.97 -8.82 26.12
C LEU A 416 32.05 -7.28 26.12
N ASP A 417 33.19 -6.73 26.60
CA ASP A 417 33.38 -5.28 26.68
C ASP A 417 33.60 -4.64 25.30
N THR A 418 34.32 -5.32 24.40
CA THR A 418 34.46 -4.86 23.01
C THR A 418 33.14 -4.89 22.29
N ARG A 419 32.26 -5.85 22.57
CA ARG A 419 30.89 -5.92 22.01
C ARG A 419 30.01 -4.79 22.50
N ARG A 420 30.08 -4.46 23.81
CA ARG A 420 29.36 -3.33 24.42
C ARG A 420 29.80 -2.00 23.80
N THR A 421 31.12 -1.80 23.68
CA THR A 421 31.71 -0.61 23.07
C THR A 421 31.29 -0.49 21.59
N LEU A 422 31.35 -1.59 20.83
CA LEU A 422 30.95 -1.58 19.41
C LEU A 422 29.45 -1.28 19.22
N ALA A 423 28.59 -1.85 20.04
CA ALA A 423 27.16 -1.60 20.03
C ALA A 423 26.85 -0.13 20.39
N PHE A 424 27.54 0.42 21.38
CA PHE A 424 27.40 1.82 21.78
C PHE A 424 27.91 2.77 20.68
N VAL A 425 29.06 2.52 20.09
CA VAL A 425 29.63 3.35 19.01
C VAL A 425 28.74 3.28 17.76
N LEU A 426 28.28 2.08 17.38
CA LEU A 426 27.39 1.93 16.24
C LEU A 426 26.05 2.67 16.46
N SER A 427 25.49 2.59 17.67
CA SER A 427 24.28 3.31 18.05
C SER A 427 24.47 4.82 18.01
N ALA A 428 25.61 5.31 18.53
CA ALA A 428 25.94 6.73 18.51
C ALA A 428 26.18 7.25 17.09
N VAL A 429 26.86 6.47 16.24
CA VAL A 429 27.10 6.80 14.83
C VAL A 429 25.76 6.85 14.05
N VAL A 430 24.88 5.90 14.27
CA VAL A 430 23.58 5.88 13.59
C VAL A 430 22.67 6.99 14.09
N ALA A 431 22.67 7.28 15.39
CA ALA A 431 21.95 8.43 15.96
C ALA A 431 22.52 9.75 15.42
N ALA A 432 23.84 9.90 15.34
CA ALA A 432 24.49 11.08 14.77
C ALA A 432 24.19 11.24 13.27
N LEU A 433 24.17 10.15 12.50
CA LEU A 433 23.77 10.16 11.08
C LEU A 433 22.30 10.53 10.92
N ALA A 434 21.41 10.02 11.76
CA ALA A 434 20.00 10.38 11.75
C ALA A 434 19.82 11.87 12.07
N ILE A 435 20.49 12.40 13.09
CA ILE A 435 20.48 13.82 13.46
C ILE A 435 21.09 14.69 12.35
N ALA A 436 22.17 14.24 11.72
CA ALA A 436 22.81 14.97 10.61
C ALA A 436 21.89 15.02 9.37
N VAL A 437 21.23 13.91 9.03
CA VAL A 437 20.25 13.85 7.93
C VAL A 437 19.05 14.75 8.19
N ILE A 438 18.59 14.84 9.44
CA ILE A 438 17.47 15.70 9.84
C ILE A 438 17.89 17.18 9.87
N GLY A 439 19.11 17.49 10.40
CA GLY A 439 19.61 18.85 10.48
C GLY A 439 19.99 19.49 9.16
N MET A 440 20.20 18.71 8.10
CA MET A 440 20.51 19.23 6.76
C MET A 440 19.27 19.66 5.95
N HIS A 441 18.05 19.45 6.45
CA HIS A 441 16.82 19.70 5.68
C HIS A 441 15.66 20.28 6.49
N GLU A 442 15.62 21.58 6.58
CA GLU A 442 14.46 22.32 7.11
C GLU A 442 13.22 22.33 6.15
N THR A 443 13.28 21.73 4.97
CA THR A 443 12.32 22.04 3.91
C THR A 443 11.66 20.85 3.18
N THR A 444 11.94 19.57 3.47
CA THR A 444 11.29 18.44 2.74
C THR A 444 10.93 17.26 3.62
N GLU A 445 9.61 17.01 3.77
CA GLU A 445 9.03 15.80 4.42
C GLU A 445 9.67 14.43 4.04
N PRO A 446 10.12 14.15 2.81
CA PRO A 446 10.66 12.84 2.44
C PRO A 446 11.91 12.43 3.20
N ILE A 447 12.75 13.40 3.60
CA ILE A 447 14.04 13.11 4.25
C ILE A 447 13.90 12.93 5.76
N ALA A 448 12.97 13.63 6.40
CA ALA A 448 12.58 13.32 7.78
C ALA A 448 12.07 11.88 7.91
N ARG A 449 11.33 11.39 6.90
CA ARG A 449 10.88 9.98 6.80
C ARG A 449 12.04 9.02 6.60
N ALA A 450 13.05 9.38 5.80
CA ALA A 450 14.26 8.56 5.61
C ALA A 450 15.09 8.47 6.90
N GLY A 451 15.22 9.57 7.67
CA GLY A 451 15.86 9.58 8.98
C GLY A 451 15.16 8.67 9.98
N ALA A 452 13.82 8.68 10.03
CA ALA A 452 13.02 7.79 10.85
C ALA A 452 13.25 6.30 10.49
N TRP A 453 13.39 5.98 9.21
CA TRP A 453 13.70 4.63 8.76
C TRP A 453 15.11 4.17 9.12
N VAL A 454 16.09 5.05 9.00
CA VAL A 454 17.48 4.77 9.42
C VAL A 454 17.54 4.50 10.92
N MET A 455 16.78 5.27 11.72
CA MET A 455 16.68 5.08 13.17
C MET A 455 15.98 3.76 13.52
N ALA A 456 14.87 3.42 12.85
CA ALA A 456 14.15 2.15 13.01
C ALA A 456 15.04 0.95 12.65
N ALA A 457 15.79 1.05 11.56
CA ALA A 457 16.75 0.03 11.15
C ALA A 457 17.88 -0.15 12.17
N ALA A 458 18.34 0.95 12.77
CA ALA A 458 19.34 0.91 13.82
C ALA A 458 18.82 0.26 15.10
N LEU A 459 17.63 0.61 15.55
CA LEU A 459 16.99 0.02 16.73
C LEU A 459 16.71 -1.46 16.51
N LEU A 460 16.24 -1.85 15.32
CA LEU A 460 16.04 -3.26 14.96
C LEU A 460 17.37 -4.02 14.89
N SER A 461 18.42 -3.41 14.32
CA SER A 461 19.76 -4.00 14.25
C SER A 461 20.36 -4.17 15.64
N LEU A 462 20.14 -3.22 16.54
CA LEU A 462 20.50 -3.30 17.95
C LEU A 462 19.74 -4.41 18.69
N ALA A 463 18.43 -4.53 18.46
CA ALA A 463 17.61 -5.59 19.04
C ALA A 463 18.03 -6.97 18.52
N LEU A 464 18.35 -7.11 17.24
CA LEU A 464 18.84 -8.35 16.63
C LEU A 464 20.27 -8.70 17.11
N LEU A 465 21.15 -7.70 17.22
CA LEU A 465 22.49 -7.87 17.78
C LEU A 465 22.41 -8.32 19.23
N TYR A 466 21.54 -7.69 20.04
CA TYR A 466 21.28 -8.07 21.42
C TYR A 466 20.74 -9.51 21.53
N HIS A 467 19.78 -9.88 20.71
CA HIS A 467 19.23 -11.26 20.71
C HIS A 467 20.28 -12.30 20.29
N SER A 468 21.24 -11.92 19.43
CA SER A 468 22.37 -12.78 19.06
C SER A 468 23.45 -12.87 20.15
N LEU A 469 23.51 -11.87 21.05
CA LEU A 469 24.43 -11.78 22.17
C LEU A 469 23.91 -12.42 23.47
N ARG A 470 22.70 -13.01 23.42
CA ARG A 470 22.00 -13.60 24.58
C ARG A 470 22.79 -14.72 25.22
N GLY A 471 23.60 -14.35 26.19
CA GLY A 471 24.31 -15.16 27.14
C GLY A 471 24.50 -14.34 28.42
N GLU A 472 23.66 -14.54 29.40
CA GLU A 472 23.87 -14.43 30.83
C GLU A 472 23.94 -13.08 31.56
N THR A 473 23.45 -11.94 31.11
CA THR A 473 23.36 -10.80 32.04
C THR A 473 22.00 -10.07 32.01
N LYS A 474 21.29 -10.03 33.13
CA LYS A 474 20.07 -9.29 33.41
C LYS A 474 20.17 -7.78 33.16
N ASP A 475 21.36 -7.20 33.16
CA ASP A 475 21.61 -5.77 32.91
C ASP A 475 21.49 -5.40 31.44
N GLY A 476 21.70 -6.33 30.53
CA GLY A 476 21.50 -6.09 29.08
C GLY A 476 20.03 -5.84 28.72
N GLU A 477 19.08 -6.48 29.39
CA GLU A 477 17.65 -6.30 29.14
C GLU A 477 17.16 -4.91 29.59
N ARG A 478 17.68 -4.42 30.72
CA ARG A 478 17.42 -3.05 31.20
C ARG A 478 17.97 -2.00 30.26
N PHE A 479 19.17 -2.24 29.69
CA PHE A 479 19.80 -1.33 28.74
C PHE A 479 19.01 -1.25 27.42
N VAL A 480 18.52 -2.35 26.88
CA VAL A 480 17.70 -2.37 25.66
C VAL A 480 16.36 -1.69 25.91
N ALA A 481 15.71 -1.92 27.06
CA ALA A 481 14.48 -1.24 27.42
C ALA A 481 14.67 0.28 27.51
N LEU A 482 15.75 0.73 28.14
CA LEU A 482 16.11 2.13 28.27
C LEU A 482 16.44 2.76 26.92
N THR A 483 17.21 2.06 26.07
CA THR A 483 17.56 2.51 24.72
C THR A 483 16.32 2.59 23.80
N ALA A 484 15.40 1.63 23.91
CA ALA A 484 14.14 1.66 23.17
C ALA A 484 13.22 2.81 23.63
N LEU A 485 13.16 3.06 24.96
CA LEU A 485 12.40 4.18 25.53
C LEU A 485 12.98 5.53 25.12
N ILE A 486 14.31 5.69 25.23
CA ILE A 486 15.01 6.91 24.81
C ILE A 486 14.89 7.12 23.29
N GLY A 487 15.08 6.05 22.51
CA GLY A 487 14.94 6.10 21.06
C GLY A 487 13.53 6.47 20.63
N GLY A 488 12.50 5.88 21.26
CA GLY A 488 11.11 6.23 21.01
C GLY A 488 10.75 7.67 21.42
N ALA A 489 11.33 8.16 22.53
CA ALA A 489 11.17 9.54 22.96
C ALA A 489 11.88 10.52 22.01
N LEU A 490 13.09 10.20 21.57
CA LEU A 490 13.84 10.99 20.58
C LEU A 490 13.10 11.02 19.23
N GLU A 491 12.49 9.93 18.81
CA GLU A 491 11.70 9.87 17.57
C GLU A 491 10.48 10.80 17.62
N LEU A 492 9.83 10.93 18.79
CA LEU A 492 8.76 11.92 18.99
C LEU A 492 9.27 13.37 18.87
N PHE A 493 10.53 13.62 19.24
CA PHE A 493 11.17 14.93 19.09
C PHE A 493 11.59 15.25 17.66
N VAL A 494 12.06 14.25 16.93
CA VAL A 494 12.69 14.38 15.63
C VAL A 494 11.69 14.38 14.47
N ALA A 495 10.63 13.60 14.59
CA ALA A 495 9.59 13.49 13.55
C ALA A 495 8.17 13.57 14.15
N PRO A 496 7.85 14.64 14.88
CA PRO A 496 6.62 14.72 15.67
C PRO A 496 5.34 14.73 14.83
N GLY A 497 5.44 15.00 13.53
CA GLY A 497 4.31 15.08 12.60
C GLY A 497 4.03 13.78 11.83
N THR A 498 4.91 12.79 11.89
CA THR A 498 4.80 11.59 11.05
C THR A 498 4.08 10.43 11.74
N SER A 499 3.25 9.70 11.00
CA SER A 499 2.59 8.48 11.48
C SER A 499 3.62 7.39 11.84
N GLY A 500 4.79 7.40 11.19
CA GLY A 500 5.89 6.46 11.43
C GLY A 500 6.58 6.67 12.78
N GLY A 501 6.95 7.93 13.12
CA GLY A 501 7.56 8.28 14.40
C GLY A 501 6.66 7.92 15.58
N PHE A 502 5.36 8.17 15.44
CA PHE A 502 4.40 7.83 16.47
C PHE A 502 4.23 6.29 16.65
N ALA A 503 4.25 5.53 15.56
CA ALA A 503 4.21 4.06 15.60
C ALA A 503 5.45 3.48 16.28
N LEU A 504 6.64 4.03 16.03
CA LEU A 504 7.89 3.64 16.67
C LEU A 504 7.89 3.94 18.17
N ALA A 505 7.38 5.11 18.57
CA ALA A 505 7.23 5.47 19.97
C ALA A 505 6.31 4.48 20.71
N LEU A 506 5.18 4.11 20.10
CA LEU A 506 4.28 3.08 20.65
C LEU A 506 4.96 1.69 20.71
N GLY A 507 5.72 1.33 19.68
CA GLY A 507 6.51 0.09 19.66
C GLY A 507 7.55 0.04 20.77
N ALA A 508 8.26 1.16 21.00
CA ALA A 508 9.24 1.29 22.06
C ALA A 508 8.62 1.16 23.46
N VAL A 509 7.46 1.81 23.69
CA VAL A 509 6.69 1.67 24.94
C VAL A 509 6.24 0.22 25.13
N GLY A 510 5.73 -0.42 24.08
CA GLY A 510 5.32 -1.83 24.09
C GLY A 510 6.48 -2.77 24.42
N ALA A 511 7.65 -2.56 23.83
CA ALA A 511 8.86 -3.31 24.13
C ALA A 511 9.29 -3.13 25.60
N GLY A 512 9.26 -1.90 26.12
CA GLY A 512 9.53 -1.59 27.52
C GLY A 512 8.57 -2.33 28.49
N ILE A 513 7.28 -2.39 28.17
CA ILE A 513 6.28 -3.14 28.95
C ILE A 513 6.58 -4.64 28.96
N VAL A 514 6.88 -5.23 27.78
CA VAL A 514 7.20 -6.66 27.65
C VAL A 514 8.45 -7.00 28.48
N LEU A 515 9.48 -6.16 28.43
CA LEU A 515 10.72 -6.36 29.20
C LEU A 515 10.48 -6.23 30.71
N MET A 516 9.62 -5.29 31.14
CA MET A 516 9.22 -5.18 32.56
C MET A 516 8.42 -6.40 33.04
N MET A 517 7.56 -6.97 32.18
CA MET A 517 6.82 -8.19 32.50
C MET A 517 7.72 -9.43 32.63
N GLN A 518 8.92 -9.41 32.04
CA GLN A 518 9.92 -10.48 32.10
C GLN A 518 10.84 -10.37 33.35
N ALA A 519 10.76 -9.29 34.13
CA ALA A 519 11.58 -9.10 35.32
C ALA A 519 11.23 -10.11 36.43
N GLU A 520 11.99 -11.19 36.56
CA GLU A 520 11.72 -12.30 37.51
C GLU A 520 11.82 -11.91 38.99
N GLU A 521 12.50 -10.81 39.30
CA GLU A 521 12.75 -10.35 40.68
C GLU A 521 11.50 -9.74 41.36
N TRP A 522 10.48 -9.37 40.57
CA TRP A 522 9.29 -8.71 41.12
C TRP A 522 8.08 -9.64 41.11
N ALA A 523 7.25 -9.54 42.14
CA ALA A 523 5.98 -10.23 42.19
C ALA A 523 5.06 -9.77 41.04
N ILE A 524 4.27 -10.67 40.47
CA ILE A 524 3.39 -10.41 39.30
C ILE A 524 2.52 -9.16 39.48
N PRO A 525 1.85 -8.90 40.63
CA PRO A 525 1.06 -7.68 40.80
C PRO A 525 1.88 -6.39 40.70
N LEU A 526 3.13 -6.42 41.21
CA LEU A 526 4.02 -5.26 41.14
C LEU A 526 4.50 -5.00 39.70
N ARG A 527 4.74 -6.05 38.91
CA ARG A 527 5.05 -5.95 37.47
C ARG A 527 3.88 -5.32 36.70
N MET A 528 2.66 -5.77 36.97
CA MET A 528 1.46 -5.22 36.34
C MET A 528 1.24 -3.74 36.71
N LEU A 529 1.42 -3.39 37.99
CA LEU A 529 1.31 -2.00 38.44
C LEU A 529 2.37 -1.11 37.78
N ALA A 530 3.61 -1.56 37.73
CA ALA A 530 4.70 -0.83 37.09
C ALA A 530 4.49 -0.67 35.57
N ALA A 531 4.01 -1.69 34.87
CA ALA A 531 3.63 -1.60 33.47
C ALA A 531 2.49 -0.60 33.24
N ALA A 532 1.44 -0.66 34.07
CA ALA A 532 0.33 0.29 34.00
C ALA A 532 0.79 1.74 34.28
N ALA A 533 1.63 1.94 35.29
CA ALA A 533 2.21 3.24 35.60
C ALA A 533 3.04 3.78 34.42
N LEU A 534 3.87 2.92 33.80
CA LEU A 534 4.67 3.30 32.61
C LEU A 534 3.78 3.74 31.45
N VAL A 535 2.70 3.02 31.16
CA VAL A 535 1.72 3.40 30.14
C VAL A 535 1.10 4.78 30.43
N CYS A 536 0.64 4.98 31.67
CA CYS A 536 0.04 6.26 32.08
C CYS A 536 1.04 7.41 31.99
N ILE A 537 2.26 7.24 32.49
CA ILE A 537 3.31 8.28 32.45
C ILE A 537 3.68 8.56 30.98
N SER A 538 3.88 7.54 30.16
CA SER A 538 4.20 7.71 28.74
C SER A 538 3.08 8.41 27.98
N ALA A 539 1.82 8.10 28.28
CA ALA A 539 0.67 8.78 27.68
C ALA A 539 0.59 10.26 28.11
N ILE A 540 0.82 10.58 29.39
CA ILE A 540 0.80 11.95 29.89
C ILE A 540 1.97 12.76 29.28
N VAL A 541 3.18 12.22 29.35
CA VAL A 541 4.38 12.90 28.82
C VAL A 541 4.28 13.06 27.30
N GLY A 542 3.83 12.00 26.61
CA GLY A 542 3.61 12.04 25.16
C GLY A 542 2.54 13.07 24.77
N GLU A 543 1.42 13.12 25.49
CA GLU A 543 0.38 14.12 25.23
C GLU A 543 0.89 15.56 25.42
N LEU A 544 1.61 15.82 26.53
CA LEU A 544 2.20 17.14 26.81
C LEU A 544 3.25 17.52 25.75
N ALA A 545 4.15 16.61 25.40
CA ALA A 545 5.17 16.84 24.37
C ALA A 545 4.52 17.14 23.01
N LEU A 546 3.53 16.35 22.60
CA LEU A 546 2.83 16.57 21.32
C LEU A 546 2.07 17.89 21.30
N ARG A 547 1.53 18.36 22.43
CA ARG A 547 0.86 19.67 22.52
C ARG A 547 1.80 20.85 22.41
N THR A 548 3.03 20.70 22.90
CA THR A 548 4.01 21.78 22.95
C THR A 548 4.91 21.84 21.72
N ILE A 549 5.33 20.68 21.21
CA ILE A 549 6.36 20.62 20.16
C ILE A 549 5.75 20.51 18.77
N ALA A 550 4.64 19.75 18.64
CA ALA A 550 3.99 19.49 17.38
C ALA A 550 2.47 19.37 17.53
N PRO A 551 1.80 20.45 17.90
CA PRO A 551 0.35 20.42 17.98
C PRO A 551 -0.22 20.11 16.60
N LEU A 552 -0.96 19.00 16.48
CA LEU A 552 -1.88 18.84 15.36
C LEU A 552 -3.10 19.67 15.69
N GLU A 553 -3.43 20.61 14.85
CA GLU A 553 -4.74 21.23 14.92
C GLU A 553 -5.78 20.13 14.66
N THR A 554 -6.51 19.82 15.70
CA THR A 554 -7.66 18.93 15.63
C THR A 554 -8.82 19.77 15.11
N ALA A 555 -8.93 19.95 13.80
CA ALA A 555 -10.18 20.34 13.21
C ALA A 555 -11.18 19.21 13.47
N VAL A 556 -11.87 19.29 14.59
CA VAL A 556 -13.03 18.48 14.84
C VAL A 556 -14.16 19.15 14.05
N TRP A 557 -14.65 18.50 13.00
CA TRP A 557 -15.90 18.86 12.37
C TRP A 557 -16.95 19.14 13.46
N GLY A 558 -17.52 20.34 13.50
CA GLY A 558 -18.44 20.80 14.56
C GLY A 558 -17.82 21.59 15.72
N GLU A 559 -16.50 21.77 15.78
CA GLU A 559 -15.84 22.81 16.57
C GLU A 559 -15.31 23.95 15.68
N LEU A 560 -15.92 24.17 14.53
CA LEU A 560 -15.74 25.44 13.84
C LEU A 560 -16.25 26.51 14.81
N PRO A 561 -15.38 27.30 15.48
CA PRO A 561 -15.84 28.27 16.46
C PRO A 561 -16.66 29.39 15.82
N ALA A 562 -16.85 29.27 14.50
CA ALA A 562 -17.61 30.16 13.68
C ALA A 562 -19.10 29.78 13.52
N LEU A 563 -19.55 28.58 13.96
CA LEU A 563 -20.93 28.13 13.80
C LEU A 563 -21.72 28.19 15.11
N GLN A 564 -23.00 28.58 15.02
CA GLN A 564 -23.98 28.56 16.09
C GLN A 564 -25.28 27.92 15.59
N ASN A 565 -26.09 27.38 16.53
CA ASN A 565 -27.41 26.88 16.20
C ASN A 565 -28.33 28.05 15.75
N ASP A 566 -29.07 27.80 14.69
CA ASP A 566 -30.08 28.74 14.15
C ASP A 566 -31.42 27.99 13.98
N SER A 567 -32.52 28.59 14.39
CA SER A 567 -33.84 27.96 14.34
C SER A 567 -34.43 27.89 12.95
N THR A 568 -34.01 28.78 12.05
CA THR A 568 -34.52 28.91 10.69
C THR A 568 -33.61 28.21 9.66
N ARG A 569 -32.32 28.37 9.83
CA ARG A 569 -31.27 27.89 8.88
C ARG A 569 -30.51 26.66 9.40
N THR A 570 -31.05 25.96 10.40
CA THR A 570 -30.35 24.86 11.06
C THR A 570 -29.14 25.34 11.87
N PHE A 571 -28.21 26.09 11.27
CA PHE A 571 -27.06 26.75 11.87
C PHE A 571 -26.66 28.01 11.07
N ALA A 572 -25.84 28.86 11.66
CA ALA A 572 -25.30 30.08 11.04
C ALA A 572 -23.88 30.33 11.54
N LEU A 573 -23.11 31.15 10.80
CA LEU A 573 -21.84 31.68 11.26
C LEU A 573 -22.04 32.64 12.45
N ILE A 574 -21.15 32.58 13.45
CA ILE A 574 -21.15 33.51 14.58
C ILE A 574 -20.71 34.89 14.09
N PRO A 575 -21.52 35.93 14.30
CA PRO A 575 -21.15 37.31 13.90
C PRO A 575 -19.84 37.82 14.58
N ASN A 576 -19.14 38.76 13.91
CA ASN A 576 -17.95 39.42 14.42
C ASN A 576 -16.88 38.45 14.94
N ARG A 577 -16.63 37.35 14.22
CA ARG A 577 -15.68 36.32 14.63
C ARG A 577 -14.53 36.22 13.63
N VAL A 578 -13.31 36.00 14.15
CA VAL A 578 -12.14 35.63 13.37
C VAL A 578 -11.75 34.21 13.78
N THR A 579 -11.59 33.32 12.79
CA THR A 579 -11.21 31.94 13.01
C THR A 579 -10.16 31.56 11.99
N HIS A 580 -9.04 31.01 12.49
CA HIS A 580 -7.97 30.50 11.66
C HIS A 580 -8.12 28.98 11.52
N LEU A 581 -8.14 28.45 10.28
CA LEU A 581 -8.38 27.07 9.97
C LEU A 581 -7.25 26.53 9.10
N ARG A 582 -6.75 25.34 9.47
CA ARG A 582 -5.67 24.68 8.75
C ARG A 582 -6.03 23.25 8.43
N TYR A 583 -5.85 22.86 7.17
CA TYR A 583 -6.03 21.50 6.66
C TYR A 583 -4.73 20.98 6.03
N ASN A 584 -4.78 19.79 5.47
CA ASN A 584 -3.58 19.13 4.92
C ASN A 584 -2.96 19.90 3.74
N ASP A 585 -3.78 20.56 2.93
CA ASP A 585 -3.37 21.21 1.69
C ASP A 585 -3.71 22.70 1.60
N TYR A 586 -4.25 23.29 2.69
CA TYR A 586 -4.50 24.71 2.77
C TYR A 586 -4.57 25.26 4.20
N ASP A 587 -4.43 26.57 4.29
CA ASP A 587 -4.42 27.38 5.51
C ASP A 587 -5.14 28.70 5.20
N TYR A 588 -6.20 29.05 5.96
CA TYR A 588 -7.01 30.23 5.68
C TYR A 588 -7.69 30.80 6.92
N THR A 589 -8.12 32.07 6.82
CA THR A 589 -8.78 32.80 7.91
C THR A 589 -10.21 33.17 7.52
N VAL A 590 -11.17 32.72 8.28
CA VAL A 590 -12.57 33.12 8.18
C VAL A 590 -12.82 34.33 9.09
N LYS A 591 -13.28 35.45 8.51
CA LYS A 591 -13.71 36.65 9.24
C LYS A 591 -15.19 36.88 8.94
N THR A 592 -16.01 37.03 9.97
CA THR A 592 -17.44 37.29 9.80
C THR A 592 -17.77 38.74 10.22
N ASN A 593 -18.68 39.36 9.49
CA ASN A 593 -19.20 40.67 9.79
C ASN A 593 -20.34 40.66 10.85
N SER A 594 -20.99 41.80 11.10
CA SER A 594 -22.11 41.94 12.05
C SER A 594 -23.35 41.08 11.71
N LEU A 595 -23.51 40.68 10.43
CA LEU A 595 -24.59 39.80 9.96
C LEU A 595 -24.21 38.31 10.00
N GLY A 596 -22.99 37.98 10.41
CA GLY A 596 -22.46 36.62 10.34
C GLY A 596 -22.12 36.16 8.91
N LEU A 597 -21.81 37.07 8.00
CA LEU A 597 -21.42 36.76 6.61
C LEU A 597 -19.90 36.97 6.48
N THR A 598 -19.28 36.24 5.53
CA THR A 598 -17.83 36.34 5.27
C THR A 598 -17.40 37.58 4.50
N SER A 599 -18.35 38.37 4.01
CA SER A 599 -18.11 39.68 3.40
C SER A 599 -17.57 40.72 4.38
N PRO A 600 -16.90 41.78 3.92
CA PRO A 600 -16.70 43.01 4.69
C PRO A 600 -18.02 43.54 5.27
N GLU A 601 -17.95 44.51 6.21
CA GLU A 601 -19.17 45.09 6.80
C GLU A 601 -20.08 45.72 5.74
N ILE A 602 -21.39 45.40 5.81
CA ILE A 602 -22.34 45.70 4.76
C ILE A 602 -23.39 46.66 5.30
N PRO A 603 -23.50 47.91 4.81
CA PRO A 603 -24.60 48.76 5.13
C PRO A 603 -25.89 48.17 4.54
N LEU A 604 -26.92 47.96 5.37
CA LEU A 604 -28.24 47.50 4.91
C LEU A 604 -28.84 48.44 3.87
N ALA A 605 -28.74 49.76 4.11
CA ALA A 605 -29.10 50.79 3.13
C ALA A 605 -28.05 50.83 2.00
N ARG A 606 -28.46 50.96 0.72
CA ARG A 606 -27.51 51.19 -0.36
C ARG A 606 -26.79 52.52 -0.18
N ALA A 607 -25.46 52.56 -0.40
CA ALA A 607 -24.65 53.76 -0.30
C ALA A 607 -25.15 54.86 -1.23
N THR A 608 -25.62 54.49 -2.41
CA THR A 608 -26.35 55.33 -3.38
C THR A 608 -27.50 54.50 -3.99
N PRO A 609 -28.59 55.14 -4.44
CA PRO A 609 -29.70 54.44 -5.11
C PRO A 609 -29.25 53.63 -6.31
N ASN A 610 -28.14 54.01 -6.95
CA ASN A 610 -27.61 53.37 -8.16
C ASN A 610 -26.61 52.27 -7.87
N THR A 611 -26.35 51.90 -6.62
CA THR A 611 -25.41 50.79 -6.28
C THR A 611 -25.94 49.48 -6.80
N PHE A 612 -25.17 48.77 -7.61
CA PHE A 612 -25.48 47.43 -8.07
C PHE A 612 -25.10 46.38 -7.01
N ARG A 613 -26.02 45.57 -6.55
CA ARG A 613 -25.82 44.55 -5.54
C ARG A 613 -25.98 43.14 -6.07
N VAL A 614 -24.98 42.31 -5.87
CA VAL A 614 -25.05 40.85 -6.10
C VAL A 614 -25.01 40.14 -4.75
N PHE A 615 -25.97 39.32 -4.46
CA PHE A 615 -25.92 38.41 -3.30
C PHE A 615 -25.56 37.02 -3.79
N VAL A 616 -24.48 36.44 -3.26
CA VAL A 616 -24.04 35.11 -3.58
C VAL A 616 -24.37 34.20 -2.42
N THR A 617 -25.07 33.10 -2.64
CA THR A 617 -25.37 32.07 -1.62
C THR A 617 -24.83 30.72 -2.09
N GLY A 618 -24.54 29.82 -1.17
CA GLY A 618 -23.94 28.53 -1.42
C GLY A 618 -23.27 27.93 -0.18
N ASP A 619 -22.56 26.87 -0.40
CA ASP A 619 -21.87 26.09 0.63
C ASP A 619 -20.40 26.55 0.88
N ALA A 620 -19.49 25.58 1.10
CA ALA A 620 -18.06 25.77 1.32
C ALA A 620 -17.31 26.39 0.13
N PHE A 621 -17.85 26.31 -1.07
CA PHE A 621 -17.24 26.95 -2.24
C PHE A 621 -17.54 28.45 -2.31
N THR A 622 -18.68 28.88 -1.79
CA THR A 622 -19.03 30.28 -1.66
C THR A 622 -18.38 30.87 -0.39
N MET A 623 -18.58 30.24 0.79
CA MET A 623 -17.72 30.52 1.95
C MET A 623 -16.32 30.00 1.61
N PRO A 624 -15.31 30.84 1.44
CA PRO A 624 -14.10 30.45 0.70
C PRO A 624 -13.24 29.47 1.47
N GLU A 625 -13.70 28.23 1.61
CA GLU A 625 -12.93 27.18 2.32
C GLU A 625 -11.66 26.88 1.55
N GLY A 626 -10.52 27.12 2.22
CA GLY A 626 -9.19 26.90 1.66
C GLY A 626 -8.48 28.16 1.18
N VAL A 627 -9.15 29.32 1.13
CA VAL A 627 -8.52 30.62 0.77
C VAL A 627 -9.06 31.75 1.65
N ASP A 628 -8.26 32.79 1.84
CA ASP A 628 -8.74 33.99 2.48
C ASP A 628 -9.77 34.72 1.59
N TYR A 629 -10.68 35.46 2.21
CA TYR A 629 -11.79 36.14 1.54
C TYR A 629 -11.33 36.95 0.31
N GLU A 630 -10.20 37.64 0.38
CA GLU A 630 -9.68 38.46 -0.70
C GLU A 630 -9.38 37.68 -1.98
N ARG A 631 -9.20 36.40 -1.88
CA ARG A 631 -8.96 35.46 -3.01
C ARG A 631 -10.19 34.61 -3.37
N SER A 632 -11.30 34.80 -2.68
CA SER A 632 -12.55 34.12 -2.95
C SER A 632 -13.18 34.58 -4.25
N TYR A 633 -14.02 33.75 -4.86
CA TYR A 633 -14.70 34.16 -6.09
C TYR A 633 -15.70 35.31 -5.88
N PRO A 634 -16.42 35.43 -4.75
CA PRO A 634 -17.26 36.64 -4.53
C PRO A 634 -16.44 37.91 -4.46
N SER A 635 -15.28 37.90 -3.82
CA SER A 635 -14.38 39.08 -3.75
C SER A 635 -13.82 39.41 -5.14
N VAL A 636 -13.28 38.42 -5.86
CA VAL A 636 -12.71 38.60 -7.21
C VAL A 636 -13.80 39.06 -8.19
N LEU A 637 -15.02 38.53 -8.12
CA LEU A 637 -16.17 38.96 -8.91
C LEU A 637 -16.49 40.41 -8.60
N GLY A 638 -16.49 40.80 -7.32
CA GLY A 638 -16.77 42.19 -6.90
C GLY A 638 -15.74 43.17 -7.47
N GLU A 639 -14.45 42.83 -7.43
CA GLU A 639 -13.40 43.65 -8.02
C GLU A 639 -13.54 43.81 -9.55
N SER A 640 -13.89 42.71 -10.24
CA SER A 640 -14.03 42.69 -11.68
C SER A 640 -15.27 43.50 -12.10
N LEU A 641 -16.41 43.26 -11.48
CA LEU A 641 -17.63 44.00 -11.75
C LEU A 641 -17.49 45.49 -11.44
N ALA A 642 -16.75 45.86 -10.39
CA ALA A 642 -16.51 47.27 -10.06
C ALA A 642 -15.70 48.00 -11.13
N LYS A 643 -14.77 47.33 -11.78
CA LYS A 643 -14.00 47.89 -12.92
C LYS A 643 -14.87 48.00 -14.18
N CYS A 644 -15.59 46.95 -14.48
CA CYS A 644 -16.46 46.86 -15.66
C CYS A 644 -17.61 47.87 -15.60
N MET A 645 -18.28 48.02 -14.46
CA MET A 645 -19.46 48.85 -14.29
C MET A 645 -19.17 50.30 -13.89
N ALA A 646 -17.91 50.72 -13.80
CA ALA A 646 -17.52 52.09 -13.46
C ALA A 646 -18.21 53.13 -14.36
N PRO A 647 -18.76 54.27 -13.82
CA PRO A 647 -18.64 54.72 -12.42
C PRO A 647 -19.75 54.21 -11.47
N ARG A 648 -20.56 53.23 -11.83
CA ARG A 648 -21.62 52.65 -11.01
C ARG A 648 -21.01 51.87 -9.86
N PRO A 649 -21.31 52.17 -8.59
CA PRO A 649 -20.80 51.38 -7.47
C PRO A 649 -21.35 49.96 -7.48
N VAL A 650 -20.47 49.00 -7.19
CA VAL A 650 -20.82 47.58 -7.12
C VAL A 650 -20.56 47.05 -5.72
N GLN A 651 -21.42 46.16 -5.26
CA GLN A 651 -21.29 45.46 -4.00
C GLN A 651 -21.65 43.99 -4.17
N VAL A 652 -20.67 43.11 -4.02
CA VAL A 652 -20.89 41.64 -3.98
C VAL A 652 -20.88 41.20 -2.54
N ILE A 653 -21.92 40.51 -2.12
CA ILE A 653 -22.16 40.07 -0.76
C ILE A 653 -22.05 38.54 -0.72
N ASP A 654 -21.08 38.07 0.05
CA ASP A 654 -20.86 36.65 0.25
C ASP A 654 -21.72 36.11 1.38
N GLY A 655 -22.70 35.30 1.03
CA GLY A 655 -23.62 34.59 1.94
C GLY A 655 -23.30 33.12 2.13
N GLY A 656 -22.17 32.62 1.61
CA GLY A 656 -21.78 31.21 1.73
C GLY A 656 -21.58 30.76 3.16
N VAL A 657 -21.97 29.53 3.44
CA VAL A 657 -21.76 28.88 4.75
C VAL A 657 -21.40 27.43 4.53
N THR A 658 -20.22 27.02 4.98
CA THR A 658 -19.77 25.62 4.90
C THR A 658 -20.86 24.67 5.38
N GLY A 659 -21.22 23.71 4.53
CA GLY A 659 -22.19 22.67 4.83
C GLY A 659 -23.66 23.10 4.67
N TYR A 660 -23.96 24.29 4.13
CA TYR A 660 -25.33 24.57 3.70
C TYR A 660 -25.71 23.66 2.53
N GLY A 661 -26.97 23.32 2.45
CA GLY A 661 -27.63 22.76 1.31
C GLY A 661 -28.80 23.61 0.85
N PRO A 662 -29.52 23.23 -0.19
CA PRO A 662 -30.54 24.09 -0.80
C PRO A 662 -31.66 24.56 0.16
N ASN A 663 -31.91 23.87 1.24
CA ASN A 663 -32.89 24.24 2.26
C ASN A 663 -32.43 25.40 3.13
N GLU A 664 -31.18 25.36 3.59
CA GLU A 664 -30.53 26.36 4.43
C GLU A 664 -30.29 27.63 3.62
N GLU A 665 -29.84 27.52 2.40
CA GLU A 665 -29.63 28.61 1.45
C GLU A 665 -30.94 29.32 1.11
N ARG A 666 -32.00 28.57 0.83
CA ARG A 666 -33.35 29.11 0.65
C ARG A 666 -33.81 29.89 1.88
N ALA A 667 -33.60 29.37 3.08
CA ALA A 667 -33.99 30.03 4.32
C ALA A 667 -33.18 31.32 4.54
N GLN A 668 -31.85 31.29 4.28
CA GLN A 668 -31.00 32.46 4.36
C GLN A 668 -31.41 33.55 3.36
N LEU A 669 -31.67 33.17 2.13
CA LEU A 669 -32.09 34.11 1.09
C LEU A 669 -33.46 34.75 1.43
N ALA A 670 -34.40 33.95 1.92
CA ALA A 670 -35.71 34.46 2.35
C ALA A 670 -35.62 35.49 3.49
N GLU A 671 -34.64 35.35 4.39
CA GLU A 671 -34.38 36.27 5.49
C GLU A 671 -33.63 37.54 5.04
N LEU A 672 -32.59 37.39 4.21
CA LEU A 672 -31.64 38.44 3.90
C LEU A 672 -32.02 39.27 2.66
N ALA A 673 -32.67 38.66 1.64
CA ALA A 673 -33.01 39.39 0.41
C ALA A 673 -33.90 40.64 0.60
N PRO A 674 -34.95 40.61 1.44
CA PRO A 674 -35.76 41.82 1.72
C PRO A 674 -34.97 42.95 2.36
N ARG A 675 -33.95 42.59 3.16
CA ARG A 675 -33.11 43.56 3.90
C ARG A 675 -31.99 44.14 3.03
N LEU A 676 -31.36 43.28 2.24
CA LEU A 676 -30.23 43.64 1.39
C LEU A 676 -30.64 44.17 0.02
N ARG A 677 -31.83 43.84 -0.47
CA ARG A 677 -32.38 44.22 -1.79
C ARG A 677 -31.36 44.07 -2.92
N PRO A 678 -30.85 42.85 -3.20
CA PRO A 678 -29.92 42.61 -4.32
C PRO A 678 -30.59 42.88 -5.67
N ASP A 679 -29.80 43.19 -6.71
CA ASP A 679 -30.24 43.25 -8.09
C ASP A 679 -30.17 41.84 -8.73
N VAL A 680 -29.11 41.06 -8.33
CA VAL A 680 -28.88 39.68 -8.78
C VAL A 680 -28.56 38.81 -7.58
N VAL A 681 -29.13 37.61 -7.57
CA VAL A 681 -28.80 36.52 -6.66
C VAL A 681 -28.10 35.45 -7.47
N VAL A 682 -26.90 35.03 -7.06
CA VAL A 682 -26.17 33.90 -7.61
C VAL A 682 -26.21 32.78 -6.57
N GLU A 683 -26.93 31.73 -6.89
CA GLU A 683 -26.96 30.49 -6.15
C GLU A 683 -25.85 29.58 -6.67
N GLN A 684 -24.95 29.15 -5.80
CA GLN A 684 -23.87 28.21 -6.16
C GLN A 684 -24.33 26.78 -5.84
N PHE A 685 -24.67 26.00 -6.83
CA PHE A 685 -25.15 24.63 -6.72
C PHE A 685 -24.01 23.64 -6.95
N TYR A 686 -23.48 23.05 -5.88
CA TYR A 686 -22.48 21.99 -5.95
C TYR A 686 -23.13 20.62 -6.13
N ILE A 687 -22.42 19.63 -6.68
CA ILE A 687 -22.99 18.32 -6.98
C ILE A 687 -23.57 17.58 -5.76
N ASN A 688 -23.05 17.82 -4.54
CA ASN A 688 -23.55 17.18 -3.30
C ASN A 688 -24.95 17.63 -2.92
N GLU A 689 -25.44 18.75 -3.42
CA GLU A 689 -26.77 19.27 -3.17
C GLU A 689 -27.88 18.31 -3.64
N TRP A 690 -27.58 17.45 -4.59
CA TRP A 690 -28.47 16.37 -4.99
C TRP A 690 -28.70 15.34 -3.87
N SER A 691 -27.74 15.16 -2.95
CA SER A 691 -27.89 14.31 -1.75
C SER A 691 -28.40 15.10 -0.55
N ASP A 692 -27.86 16.30 -0.34
CA ASP A 692 -28.04 17.09 0.88
C ASP A 692 -29.47 17.59 1.02
N ILE A 693 -30.15 17.85 -0.10
CA ILE A 693 -31.58 18.20 -0.10
C ILE A 693 -32.49 17.17 0.60
N SER A 694 -32.04 15.91 0.69
CA SER A 694 -32.79 14.81 1.29
C SER A 694 -32.45 14.56 2.77
N ILE A 695 -31.41 15.20 3.31
CA ILE A 695 -30.95 15.02 4.70
C ILE A 695 -31.87 15.82 5.64
N ALA A 696 -32.38 15.15 6.69
CA ALA A 696 -33.17 15.84 7.70
C ALA A 696 -32.29 16.80 8.51
N PRO A 697 -32.78 18.01 8.89
CA PRO A 697 -32.00 18.99 9.65
C PRO A 697 -31.37 18.48 10.95
N ALA A 698 -32.02 17.55 11.65
CA ALA A 698 -31.47 16.91 12.85
C ALA A 698 -30.30 15.97 12.55
N GLU A 699 -30.43 15.19 11.48
CA GLU A 699 -29.39 14.29 10.98
C GLU A 699 -28.19 15.07 10.46
N PHE A 700 -28.45 16.14 9.75
CA PHE A 700 -27.43 17.04 9.22
C PHE A 700 -26.64 17.71 10.35
N ARG A 701 -27.31 18.25 11.42
CA ARG A 701 -26.63 18.75 12.62
C ARG A 701 -25.74 17.71 13.27
N HIS A 702 -26.18 16.46 13.33
CA HIS A 702 -25.40 15.36 13.88
C HIS A 702 -24.18 15.03 13.01
N SER A 703 -24.32 15.01 11.67
CA SER A 703 -23.24 14.69 10.73
C SER A 703 -22.09 15.71 10.77
N ILE A 704 -22.41 17.00 10.94
CA ILE A 704 -21.44 18.10 11.08
C ILE A 704 -21.02 18.36 12.53
N GLY A 705 -21.48 17.56 13.51
CA GLY A 705 -21.04 17.63 14.90
C GLY A 705 -21.63 18.81 15.67
N LEU A 706 -22.68 19.46 15.19
CA LEU A 706 -23.33 20.61 15.80
C LEU A 706 -24.24 20.30 17.01
N ASP A 707 -24.25 19.08 17.51
CA ASP A 707 -24.85 18.71 18.82
C ASP A 707 -24.09 19.36 20.02
N LEU A 708 -23.93 20.66 19.96
CA LEU A 708 -23.07 21.45 20.88
C LEU A 708 -23.65 21.58 22.29
N GLY A 709 -24.87 21.09 22.55
CA GLY A 709 -25.58 21.37 23.81
C GLY A 709 -25.10 20.67 25.05
N ASN A 710 -24.36 19.54 24.97
CA ASN A 710 -24.10 18.64 26.11
C ASN A 710 -22.67 18.06 26.22
N ARG A 711 -21.64 18.70 25.67
CA ARG A 711 -20.27 18.22 25.86
C ARG A 711 -19.69 18.70 27.18
N THR A 712 -19.63 17.80 28.17
CA THR A 712 -18.91 18.02 29.43
C THR A 712 -17.42 18.24 29.17
N GLY A 713 -16.73 19.00 30.04
CA GLY A 713 -15.32 19.36 29.91
C GLY A 713 -14.38 18.15 29.71
N SER A 714 -14.73 16.96 30.24
CA SER A 714 -14.00 15.70 30.04
C SER A 714 -14.08 15.19 28.59
N ARG A 715 -15.21 15.35 27.90
CA ARG A 715 -15.34 15.02 26.48
C ARG A 715 -14.51 15.96 25.60
N ARG A 716 -14.51 17.27 25.91
CA ARG A 716 -13.66 18.25 25.19
C ARG A 716 -12.17 17.93 25.34
N LEU A 717 -11.70 17.54 26.52
CA LEU A 717 -10.31 17.11 26.73
C LEU A 717 -9.96 15.84 25.95
N ARG A 718 -10.87 14.87 25.94
CA ARG A 718 -10.68 13.61 25.21
C ARG A 718 -10.65 13.83 23.70
N ASP A 719 -11.50 14.71 23.18
CA ASP A 719 -11.58 14.99 21.75
C ASP A 719 -10.40 15.86 21.25
N ARG A 720 -9.78 16.63 22.15
CA ARG A 720 -8.56 17.41 21.90
C ARG A 720 -7.26 16.64 22.17
N SER A 721 -7.33 15.36 22.56
CA SER A 721 -6.12 14.57 22.80
C SER A 721 -5.33 14.36 21.50
N GLN A 722 -4.07 14.80 21.52
CA GLN A 722 -3.12 14.65 20.43
C GLN A 722 -2.78 13.20 20.17
N ILE A 723 -2.66 12.39 21.23
CA ILE A 723 -2.42 10.94 21.13
C ILE A 723 -3.61 10.27 20.45
N LYS A 724 -4.85 10.54 20.89
CA LYS A 724 -6.06 9.96 20.29
C LYS A 724 -6.16 10.31 18.80
N THR A 725 -5.91 11.57 18.44
CA THR A 725 -5.96 12.03 17.05
C THR A 725 -4.92 11.33 16.19
N ARG A 726 -3.68 11.20 16.69
CA ARG A 726 -2.61 10.48 15.99
C ARG A 726 -2.88 8.99 15.89
N MET A 727 -3.37 8.35 16.97
CA MET A 727 -3.81 6.95 16.92
C MET A 727 -4.92 6.74 15.91
N GLY A 728 -5.90 7.64 15.84
CA GLY A 728 -6.97 7.58 14.86
C GLY A 728 -6.47 7.74 13.42
N ARG A 729 -5.50 8.65 13.19
CA ARG A 729 -4.83 8.80 11.88
C ARG A 729 -4.01 7.56 11.53
N MET A 730 -3.24 7.03 12.49
CA MET A 730 -2.46 5.81 12.31
C MET A 730 -3.34 4.58 12.05
N ALA A 731 -4.44 4.42 12.78
CA ALA A 731 -5.40 3.34 12.56
C ALA A 731 -6.06 3.44 11.19
N ARG A 732 -6.39 4.65 10.72
CA ARG A 732 -6.86 4.90 9.35
C ARG A 732 -5.79 4.58 8.33
N ALA A 733 -4.58 5.10 8.48
CA ALA A 733 -3.47 4.81 7.58
C ALA A 733 -3.11 3.31 7.56
N ALA A 734 -3.20 2.63 8.70
CA ALA A 734 -3.04 1.18 8.78
C ALA A 734 -4.16 0.46 8.03
N LYS A 735 -5.42 0.85 8.25
CA LYS A 735 -6.56 0.30 7.51
C LYS A 735 -6.41 0.52 6.02
N GLU A 736 -6.06 1.72 5.59
CA GLU A 736 -5.77 2.06 4.19
C GLU A 736 -4.63 1.22 3.62
N SER A 737 -3.54 1.11 4.38
CA SER A 737 -2.39 0.29 4.00
C SER A 737 -2.75 -1.19 3.85
N LEU A 738 -3.63 -1.71 4.71
CA LEU A 738 -4.06 -3.10 4.71
C LEU A 738 -5.11 -3.40 3.64
N THR A 739 -6.05 -2.49 3.42
CA THR A 739 -7.15 -2.67 2.46
C THR A 739 -6.81 -2.18 1.06
N GLY A 740 -5.73 -1.43 0.90
CA GLY A 740 -5.39 -0.75 -0.35
C GLY A 740 -6.32 0.42 -0.68
N GLN A 741 -7.20 0.80 0.25
CA GLN A 741 -8.23 1.83 0.06
C GLN A 741 -7.90 3.04 0.95
N PRO A 742 -7.68 4.24 0.40
CA PRO A 742 -7.47 5.46 1.18
C PRO A 742 -8.73 5.84 1.98
N ALA A 743 -8.56 6.52 3.12
CA ALA A 743 -9.69 6.93 3.97
C ALA A 743 -10.57 7.99 3.30
N ALA A 744 -9.99 8.82 2.46
CA ALA A 744 -10.71 9.73 1.58
C ALA A 744 -11.55 9.00 0.50
N TRP A 745 -11.30 7.72 0.30
CA TRP A 745 -11.95 6.88 -0.70
C TRP A 745 -13.49 6.90 -0.63
N ARG A 746 -14.07 7.02 0.54
CA ARG A 746 -15.53 7.14 0.66
C ARG A 746 -16.07 8.43 0.04
N TYR A 747 -15.30 9.53 0.12
CA TYR A 747 -15.69 10.81 -0.47
C TYR A 747 -15.56 10.76 -1.99
N ASP A 748 -14.49 10.17 -2.49
CA ASP A 748 -14.17 10.08 -3.91
C ASP A 748 -15.15 9.16 -4.65
N LEU A 749 -15.48 8.00 -4.08
CA LEU A 749 -16.50 7.11 -4.66
C LEU A 749 -17.92 7.67 -4.52
N ALA A 750 -18.22 8.38 -3.44
CA ALA A 750 -19.49 9.05 -3.30
C ALA A 750 -19.68 10.11 -4.39
N GLN A 751 -18.62 10.82 -4.79
CA GLN A 751 -18.71 11.73 -5.93
C GLN A 751 -18.96 11.02 -7.27
N LEU A 752 -18.42 9.83 -7.48
CA LEU A 752 -18.69 9.04 -8.69
C LEU A 752 -20.17 8.66 -8.82
N ASP A 753 -20.86 8.46 -7.70
CA ASP A 753 -22.30 8.14 -7.71
C ASP A 753 -23.15 9.22 -8.34
N TYR A 754 -22.76 10.51 -8.29
CA TYR A 754 -23.45 11.59 -8.98
C TYR A 754 -23.37 11.47 -10.51
N TYR A 755 -22.38 10.77 -11.03
CA TYR A 755 -22.15 10.63 -12.46
C TYR A 755 -22.57 9.27 -13.03
N ARG A 756 -22.99 8.30 -12.19
CA ARG A 756 -23.38 6.97 -12.67
C ARG A 756 -24.57 7.03 -13.61
N THR A 757 -24.50 6.23 -14.69
CA THR A 757 -25.61 5.98 -15.61
C THR A 757 -26.67 5.06 -14.96
N GLY A 758 -27.82 4.89 -15.60
CA GLY A 758 -28.91 4.02 -15.14
C GLY A 758 -29.75 4.64 -14.02
N ASP A 759 -30.50 3.78 -13.30
CA ASP A 759 -31.34 4.22 -12.19
C ASP A 759 -30.50 4.70 -11.04
N ASN A 760 -30.73 5.96 -10.65
CA ASN A 760 -29.93 6.61 -9.61
C ASN A 760 -30.87 7.41 -8.69
N PRO A 761 -30.98 7.06 -7.41
CA PRO A 761 -31.87 7.73 -6.45
C PRO A 761 -31.61 9.24 -6.30
N LEU A 762 -30.39 9.72 -6.61
CA LEU A 762 -30.06 11.15 -6.59
C LEU A 762 -30.84 11.96 -7.61
N TYR A 763 -31.38 11.32 -8.67
CA TYR A 763 -32.14 11.96 -9.73
C TYR A 763 -33.57 11.42 -9.89
N ASP A 764 -34.07 10.73 -8.86
CA ASP A 764 -35.46 10.22 -8.88
C ASP A 764 -36.49 11.35 -8.80
N ALA A 765 -37.74 11.00 -9.01
CA ALA A 765 -38.84 11.97 -9.00
C ALA A 765 -39.00 12.69 -7.64
N ARG A 766 -38.62 12.05 -6.53
CA ARG A 766 -38.68 12.65 -5.20
C ARG A 766 -37.61 13.71 -5.03
N THR A 767 -36.35 13.36 -5.30
CA THR A 767 -35.21 14.28 -5.18
C THR A 767 -35.38 15.48 -6.12
N ARG A 768 -35.81 15.25 -7.36
CA ARG A 768 -36.10 16.34 -8.33
C ARG A 768 -37.17 17.29 -7.81
N ARG A 769 -38.26 16.79 -7.18
CA ARG A 769 -39.27 17.64 -6.55
C ARG A 769 -38.74 18.45 -5.38
N LEU A 770 -37.86 17.88 -4.55
CA LEU A 770 -37.25 18.59 -3.44
C LEU A 770 -36.38 19.74 -3.93
N VAL A 771 -35.49 19.49 -4.91
CA VAL A 771 -34.64 20.51 -5.53
C VAL A 771 -35.53 21.59 -6.21
N ALA A 772 -36.53 21.21 -6.96
CA ALA A 772 -37.47 22.17 -7.57
C ALA A 772 -38.19 23.01 -6.51
N GLY A 773 -38.56 22.43 -5.37
CA GLY A 773 -39.17 23.14 -4.25
C GLY A 773 -38.25 24.18 -3.61
N ALA A 774 -36.97 23.83 -3.43
CA ALA A 774 -35.97 24.74 -2.88
C ALA A 774 -35.68 25.89 -3.85
N LEU A 775 -35.35 25.59 -5.10
CA LEU A 775 -35.07 26.61 -6.13
C LEU A 775 -36.27 27.51 -6.40
N GLY A 776 -37.48 26.92 -6.43
CA GLY A 776 -38.71 27.71 -6.56
C GLY A 776 -38.95 28.64 -5.35
N GLY A 777 -38.56 28.22 -4.16
CA GLY A 777 -38.56 29.04 -2.94
C GLY A 777 -37.56 30.19 -3.02
N MET A 778 -36.34 29.92 -3.47
CA MET A 778 -35.29 30.93 -3.69
C MET A 778 -35.75 31.95 -4.77
N LYS A 779 -36.31 31.45 -5.87
CA LYS A 779 -36.85 32.36 -6.90
C LYS A 779 -37.91 33.32 -6.36
N ARG A 780 -38.88 32.81 -5.59
CA ARG A 780 -39.89 33.69 -4.96
C ARG A 780 -39.27 34.71 -4.02
N ALA A 781 -38.24 34.32 -3.25
CA ALA A 781 -37.53 35.26 -2.35
C ALA A 781 -36.76 36.33 -3.14
N ALA A 782 -36.11 35.95 -4.23
CA ALA A 782 -35.41 36.89 -5.13
C ALA A 782 -36.45 37.83 -5.80
N ASP A 783 -37.49 37.31 -6.42
CA ASP A 783 -38.55 38.09 -7.11
C ASP A 783 -39.21 39.09 -6.17
N SER A 784 -39.53 38.68 -4.93
CA SER A 784 -40.14 39.56 -3.93
C SER A 784 -39.23 40.72 -3.54
N SER A 785 -37.92 40.59 -3.74
CA SER A 785 -36.93 41.65 -3.48
C SER A 785 -36.54 42.43 -4.73
N GLY A 786 -37.11 42.10 -5.88
CA GLY A 786 -36.79 42.71 -7.18
C GLY A 786 -35.51 42.16 -7.82
N ALA A 787 -34.99 41.06 -7.33
CA ALA A 787 -33.76 40.46 -7.81
C ALA A 787 -33.96 39.40 -8.87
N GLN A 788 -32.99 39.23 -9.78
CA GLN A 788 -32.92 38.07 -10.71
C GLN A 788 -32.14 36.95 -10.07
N LEU A 789 -32.70 35.72 -10.02
CA LEU A 789 -32.01 34.52 -9.58
C LEU A 789 -31.30 33.85 -10.74
N VAL A 790 -30.03 33.50 -10.54
CA VAL A 790 -29.20 32.69 -11.44
C VAL A 790 -28.57 31.56 -10.62
N VAL A 791 -28.53 30.36 -11.17
CA VAL A 791 -27.93 29.18 -10.53
C VAL A 791 -26.63 28.82 -11.23
N ALA A 792 -25.52 28.85 -10.52
CA ALA A 792 -24.20 28.50 -11.00
C ALA A 792 -23.85 27.05 -10.55
N PHE A 793 -23.79 26.13 -11.50
CA PHE A 793 -23.46 24.75 -11.23
C PHE A 793 -21.96 24.54 -11.05
N VAL A 794 -21.59 23.89 -9.95
CA VAL A 794 -20.21 23.50 -9.60
C VAL A 794 -20.03 21.99 -9.76
N PRO A 795 -19.20 21.51 -10.69
CA PRO A 795 -18.92 20.09 -10.85
C PRO A 795 -18.00 19.56 -9.75
N GLY A 796 -18.00 18.26 -9.51
CA GLY A 796 -17.00 17.61 -8.66
C GLY A 796 -15.62 17.62 -9.30
N ALA A 797 -14.58 17.61 -8.46
CA ALA A 797 -13.19 17.60 -8.92
C ALA A 797 -12.87 16.51 -9.94
N VAL A 798 -13.52 15.34 -9.79
CA VAL A 798 -13.36 14.18 -10.69
C VAL A 798 -13.85 14.44 -12.13
N ALA A 799 -14.73 15.40 -12.35
CA ALA A 799 -15.25 15.72 -13.68
C ALA A 799 -14.36 16.70 -14.46
N VAL A 800 -13.49 17.44 -13.79
CA VAL A 800 -12.69 18.52 -14.37
C VAL A 800 -11.19 18.34 -14.22
N THR A 801 -10.74 17.51 -13.27
CA THR A 801 -9.33 17.21 -13.03
C THR A 801 -8.96 15.86 -13.64
N ASP A 802 -7.75 15.73 -14.17
CA ASP A 802 -7.25 14.42 -14.64
C ASP A 802 -7.18 13.45 -13.45
N PRO A 803 -7.80 12.27 -13.52
CA PRO A 803 -7.79 11.29 -12.43
C PRO A 803 -6.38 10.91 -11.94
N SER A 804 -5.36 10.98 -12.81
CA SER A 804 -3.97 10.71 -12.41
C SER A 804 -3.39 11.75 -11.44
N ARG A 805 -4.00 12.93 -11.37
CA ARG A 805 -3.63 14.03 -10.46
C ARG A 805 -4.42 14.04 -9.15
N LEU A 806 -5.41 13.16 -9.03
CA LEU A 806 -6.20 12.98 -7.82
C LEU A 806 -5.60 11.80 -7.02
N PRO A 807 -4.89 12.04 -5.90
CA PRO A 807 -4.15 10.99 -5.17
C PRO A 807 -5.01 9.84 -4.69
N HIS A 808 -6.30 10.09 -4.55
CA HIS A 808 -7.29 9.17 -3.97
C HIS A 808 -8.21 8.55 -5.01
N PHE A 809 -8.06 8.90 -6.30
CA PHE A 809 -8.90 8.34 -7.34
C PHE A 809 -8.59 6.84 -7.53
N PRO A 810 -9.62 5.96 -7.52
CA PRO A 810 -9.41 4.53 -7.70
C PRO A 810 -8.80 4.23 -9.07
N ARG A 811 -7.66 3.53 -9.11
CA ARG A 811 -6.96 3.21 -10.36
C ARG A 811 -7.71 2.22 -11.26
N ASP A 812 -8.66 1.49 -10.69
CA ASP A 812 -9.52 0.50 -11.34
C ASP A 812 -10.83 1.11 -11.87
N GLU A 813 -11.12 2.37 -11.60
CA GLU A 813 -12.29 3.09 -12.12
C GLU A 813 -11.90 3.96 -13.31
N ASN A 814 -12.69 3.87 -14.37
CA ASN A 814 -12.53 4.70 -15.56
C ASN A 814 -13.74 5.64 -15.71
N ILE A 815 -13.62 6.85 -15.20
CA ILE A 815 -14.70 7.86 -15.30
C ILE A 815 -15.02 8.29 -16.74
N ARG A 816 -14.16 7.93 -17.71
CA ARG A 816 -14.37 8.17 -19.15
C ARG A 816 -15.18 7.06 -19.83
N ASP A 817 -15.50 5.99 -19.09
CA ASP A 817 -16.40 4.95 -19.58
C ASP A 817 -17.85 5.49 -19.63
N THR A 818 -18.31 5.88 -20.79
CA THR A 818 -19.65 6.47 -21.01
C THR A 818 -20.80 5.47 -20.78
N ALA A 819 -20.53 4.17 -20.71
CA ALA A 819 -21.53 3.18 -20.34
C ALA A 819 -21.79 3.19 -18.82
N ALA A 820 -20.76 3.49 -18.01
CA ALA A 820 -20.83 3.54 -16.57
C ALA A 820 -21.11 4.94 -16.01
N TYR A 821 -20.57 5.98 -16.66
CA TYR A 821 -20.59 7.36 -16.17
C TYR A 821 -21.06 8.36 -17.23
N ASP A 822 -21.84 9.34 -16.79
CA ASP A 822 -22.31 10.48 -17.57
C ASP A 822 -21.98 11.79 -16.83
N LEU A 823 -20.84 12.39 -17.17
CA LEU A 823 -20.32 13.60 -16.52
C LEU A 823 -21.23 14.83 -16.68
N GLY A 824 -22.08 14.86 -17.67
CA GLY A 824 -23.06 15.93 -17.90
C GLY A 824 -24.38 15.74 -17.16
N ARG A 825 -24.64 14.56 -16.57
CA ARG A 825 -25.93 14.24 -15.96
C ARG A 825 -26.34 15.20 -14.84
N PRO A 826 -25.46 15.55 -13.88
CA PRO A 826 -25.83 16.45 -12.79
C PRO A 826 -26.33 17.81 -13.28
N TYR A 827 -25.56 18.41 -14.21
CA TYR A 827 -25.92 19.72 -14.76
C TYR A 827 -27.20 19.66 -15.59
N ARG A 828 -27.34 18.73 -16.53
CA ARG A 828 -28.55 18.60 -17.35
C ARG A 828 -29.81 18.37 -16.49
N SER A 829 -29.69 17.61 -15.39
CA SER A 829 -30.80 17.40 -14.45
C SER A 829 -31.20 18.68 -13.72
N LEU A 830 -30.20 19.48 -13.31
CA LEU A 830 -30.43 20.80 -12.70
C LEU A 830 -31.04 21.78 -13.69
N GLN A 831 -30.50 21.85 -14.90
CA GLN A 831 -30.96 22.72 -15.97
C GLN A 831 -32.44 22.47 -16.30
N GLN A 832 -32.87 21.20 -16.44
CA GLN A 832 -34.27 20.86 -16.68
C GLN A 832 -35.23 21.41 -15.59
N ILE A 833 -34.79 21.35 -14.32
CA ILE A 833 -35.58 21.89 -13.21
C ILE A 833 -35.57 23.42 -13.27
N ALA A 834 -34.43 24.04 -13.45
CA ALA A 834 -34.28 25.48 -13.54
C ALA A 834 -35.11 26.08 -14.69
N ASP A 835 -35.05 25.47 -15.87
CA ASP A 835 -35.84 25.86 -17.06
C ASP A 835 -37.35 25.81 -16.76
N SER A 836 -37.84 24.77 -16.08
CA SER A 836 -39.23 24.64 -15.68
C SER A 836 -39.71 25.73 -14.73
N LEU A 837 -38.77 26.35 -14.00
CA LEU A 837 -38.99 27.43 -13.05
C LEU A 837 -38.68 28.81 -13.64
N GLY A 838 -38.23 28.90 -14.88
CA GLY A 838 -37.76 30.14 -15.52
C GLY A 838 -36.51 30.73 -14.82
N ILE A 839 -35.61 29.88 -14.30
CA ILE A 839 -34.34 30.24 -13.68
C ILE A 839 -33.22 30.01 -14.70
N ARG A 840 -32.33 30.98 -14.87
CA ARG A 840 -31.15 30.86 -15.73
C ARG A 840 -30.03 30.09 -15.01
N THR A 841 -29.28 29.28 -15.76
CA THR A 841 -28.17 28.47 -15.19
C THR A 841 -26.82 28.82 -15.83
N ILE A 842 -25.77 28.66 -15.08
CA ILE A 842 -24.37 28.81 -15.50
C ILE A 842 -23.65 27.49 -15.24
N ASP A 843 -23.05 26.89 -16.28
CA ASP A 843 -22.20 25.69 -16.10
C ASP A 843 -20.73 26.08 -15.95
N LEU A 844 -20.15 25.91 -14.78
CA LEU A 844 -18.75 26.19 -14.52
C LEU A 844 -17.78 25.07 -14.97
N THR A 845 -18.30 23.96 -15.50
CA THR A 845 -17.50 22.77 -15.83
C THR A 845 -16.37 23.07 -16.81
N ALA A 846 -16.66 23.79 -17.89
CA ALA A 846 -15.67 24.12 -18.92
C ALA A 846 -14.57 25.04 -18.38
N SER A 847 -14.95 26.08 -17.64
CA SER A 847 -14.00 27.06 -17.07
C SER A 847 -13.09 26.44 -16.02
N LEU A 848 -13.60 25.54 -15.18
CA LEU A 848 -12.83 24.86 -14.15
C LEU A 848 -11.92 23.75 -14.71
N ARG A 849 -12.24 23.21 -15.91
CA ARG A 849 -11.43 22.20 -16.62
C ARG A 849 -10.20 22.79 -17.34
N ALA A 850 -10.09 24.12 -17.44
CA ALA A 850 -9.01 24.77 -18.19
C ALA A 850 -7.62 24.31 -17.74
N ASN A 851 -6.87 23.70 -18.68
CA ASN A 851 -5.68 22.88 -18.44
C ASN A 851 -4.36 23.68 -18.33
N THR A 852 -4.38 24.99 -18.26
CA THR A 852 -3.16 25.80 -18.22
C THR A 852 -2.91 26.38 -16.82
N GLY A 853 -1.77 26.05 -16.22
CA GLY A 853 -1.32 26.58 -14.95
C GLY A 853 -1.77 25.77 -13.73
N GLU A 854 -2.10 26.48 -12.65
CA GLU A 854 -2.52 25.87 -11.38
C GLU A 854 -3.86 25.12 -11.50
N PRO A 855 -4.02 23.98 -10.79
CA PRO A 855 -5.28 23.23 -10.77
C PRO A 855 -6.40 24.08 -10.17
N SER A 856 -7.66 23.80 -10.57
CA SER A 856 -8.82 24.48 -10.00
C SER A 856 -9.22 23.96 -8.62
N TYR A 857 -8.84 22.75 -8.27
CA TYR A 857 -9.16 22.08 -7.01
C TYR A 857 -7.90 21.70 -6.24
N PHE A 858 -7.96 21.81 -4.92
CA PHE A 858 -6.96 21.21 -4.05
C PHE A 858 -7.00 19.68 -4.17
N ALA A 859 -5.83 19.04 -4.06
CA ALA A 859 -5.71 17.61 -4.35
C ALA A 859 -6.37 16.72 -3.29
N ALA A 860 -6.35 17.12 -2.02
CA ALA A 860 -6.83 16.30 -0.91
C ALA A 860 -8.20 16.73 -0.37
N SER A 861 -8.53 18.01 -0.40
CA SER A 861 -9.77 18.56 0.18
C SER A 861 -10.88 18.77 -0.85
N TRP A 862 -10.51 18.90 -2.14
CA TRP A 862 -11.40 19.13 -3.28
C TRP A 862 -12.18 20.45 -3.28
N HIS A 863 -11.83 21.39 -2.43
CA HIS A 863 -12.26 22.77 -2.53
C HIS A 863 -11.41 23.51 -3.58
N TRP A 864 -11.86 24.69 -3.97
CA TRP A 864 -11.15 25.43 -5.00
C TRP A 864 -9.86 26.05 -4.50
N THR A 865 -8.83 25.96 -5.32
CA THR A 865 -7.62 26.75 -5.18
C THR A 865 -7.91 28.23 -5.51
N PRO A 866 -6.98 29.17 -5.20
CA PRO A 866 -7.11 30.55 -5.67
C PRO A 866 -7.33 30.66 -7.17
N ALA A 867 -6.73 29.77 -7.96
CA ALA A 867 -6.93 29.69 -9.40
C ALA A 867 -8.36 29.22 -9.77
N GLY A 868 -8.91 28.26 -9.02
CA GLY A 868 -10.28 27.83 -9.17
C GLY A 868 -11.30 28.94 -8.91
N HIS A 869 -11.14 29.65 -7.78
CA HIS A 869 -11.95 30.82 -7.45
C HIS A 869 -11.91 31.90 -8.54
N LYS A 870 -10.70 32.21 -9.05
CA LYS A 870 -10.56 33.22 -10.14
C LYS A 870 -11.27 32.79 -11.42
N ARG A 871 -11.18 31.49 -11.80
CA ARG A 871 -11.87 30.96 -12.98
C ARG A 871 -13.38 30.99 -12.82
N ALA A 872 -13.86 30.60 -11.64
CA ALA A 872 -15.30 30.66 -11.33
C ALA A 872 -15.82 32.10 -11.40
N ALA A 873 -15.12 33.08 -10.79
CA ALA A 873 -15.48 34.49 -10.84
C ALA A 873 -15.59 35.01 -12.29
N GLY A 874 -14.56 34.73 -13.12
CA GLY A 874 -14.56 35.17 -14.53
C GLY A 874 -15.68 34.52 -15.36
N ALA A 875 -15.98 33.25 -15.12
CA ALA A 875 -17.08 32.55 -15.78
C ALA A 875 -18.45 33.09 -15.37
N ILE A 876 -18.63 33.39 -14.10
CA ILE A 876 -19.88 34.00 -13.59
C ILE A 876 -20.05 35.39 -14.16
N GLU A 877 -19.02 36.24 -14.14
CA GLU A 877 -19.02 37.60 -14.72
C GLU A 877 -19.44 37.55 -16.20
N HIS A 878 -18.73 36.75 -17.02
CA HIS A 878 -19.03 36.60 -18.45
C HIS A 878 -20.47 36.12 -18.70
N SER A 879 -20.96 35.19 -17.87
CA SER A 879 -22.30 34.69 -17.98
C SER A 879 -23.36 35.73 -17.60
N LEU A 880 -23.12 36.49 -16.51
CA LEU A 880 -24.04 37.59 -16.11
C LEU A 880 -24.13 38.67 -17.18
N ASP A 881 -23.02 38.98 -17.85
CA ASP A 881 -22.98 39.91 -18.98
C ASP A 881 -23.74 39.35 -20.19
N SER A 882 -23.46 38.12 -20.60
CA SER A 882 -24.15 37.44 -21.73
C SER A 882 -25.65 37.30 -21.49
N LEU A 883 -26.08 37.19 -20.23
CA LEU A 883 -27.51 37.17 -19.85
C LEU A 883 -28.12 38.55 -19.78
N GLY A 884 -27.37 39.63 -20.05
CA GLY A 884 -27.83 40.99 -20.03
C GLY A 884 -28.15 41.52 -18.63
N LEU A 885 -27.60 40.91 -17.59
CA LEU A 885 -27.87 41.27 -16.19
C LEU A 885 -26.99 42.42 -15.67
N LEU A 886 -25.91 42.74 -16.37
CA LEU A 886 -24.98 43.81 -15.99
C LEU A 886 -25.29 45.17 -16.62
N GLY A 887 -26.18 45.20 -17.62
CA GLY A 887 -26.48 46.41 -18.42
C GLY A 887 -25.41 46.72 -19.47
N ALA A 888 -25.50 47.81 -20.16
CA ALA A 888 -24.67 48.17 -21.32
C ALA A 888 -23.20 48.61 -20.95
N HIS A 889 -22.75 48.30 -19.76
CA HIS A 889 -21.48 48.81 -19.23
C HIS A 889 -20.29 47.82 -19.28
N CYS A 890 -20.53 46.53 -19.57
CA CYS A 890 -19.51 45.50 -19.52
C CYS A 890 -19.15 44.86 -20.88
N THR A 891 -19.38 45.56 -22.00
CA THR A 891 -19.00 45.10 -23.34
C THR A 891 -17.59 45.47 -23.73
#